data_42b9bec0233def812e0a5d4ce2172d53
#
_entry.id   42b9bec0233def812e0a5d4ce2172d53
#
_cell.length_a   1.000
_cell.length_b   1.000
_cell.length_c   1.000
_cell.angle_alpha   90.00
_cell.angle_beta   90.00
_cell.angle_gamma   90.00
#
_symmetry.space_group_name_H-M   'P 1'
#
loop_
_entity.id
_entity.type
_entity.pdbx_description
1 polymer ?
#
loop_
_entity_poly.entity_id
_entity_poly.type
_entity_poly.pdbx_seq_one_letter_code
_entity_poly.pdbx_strand_id
1 'polypeptide(L)'
;MQLCLFDPGGRREIASIDLPECTDEIWHGYLPNSRTGLIYGYRAHGPYRPQDGQRFNPHKLLLDPYARQMAGTLRWTDALFGYRINSPRGDLSLDRRDSAPGVPKAVVTDDTFNWRDDRPPNTPWSKTVIYEMHVRGMTMRHPDIPPNERGTFAGLANPVVIKYLQSLGVTAIELMPIHSFVQDRYLIEKGLRNYWGYNSLGFFAIEPRYLSNGSRNEMRVAVRRLHAAGIEVILDVVYNHTAEGSELGPTLSFRGLDNASYYRLVPDNLRQCINDTGTGNTLNLSHPRVLQLVMDSLRYWVTSFHVDGFRFDLGVTLGREANGFDPGSGFFDALRQDPILTNVKLISEPWDVGPGGYQLGRHPPGFAEWNDRFRDSTRRFWRGDGGERPEFAARLAGSGDLFDSHARRPWASINYAASHDGFTLADVTSFAQRHNEANGEDNKDGQGENYSANWGVEGTTDDKNINEARARVRRAMLATVMFAHGTPMLLAGDEFGRSQGGNNNAYCQDNEVSWLDWTMAESNEGQISRRFVSEIIALRQEHTALRSRHFLHGHREPAPGVFDIAWFNEDGENVPESSWTNPEHRLLCLRRATRNADATVSILTFLLNPTGEEHAFQLPEPALPAVILIDTARPDDATLELKDKKIGVGPHSAVLVYSKLDPPVQ
;
A
#
# COMPACT_ATOMS: atom_id res chain seq x y z
N MET A 1 9.65 30.49 22.13
CA MET A 1 10.22 29.23 21.55
C MET A 1 11.70 29.18 21.85
N GLN A 2 12.18 28.04 22.35
CA GLN A 2 13.60 27.84 22.65
C GLN A 2 14.20 26.75 21.79
N LEU A 3 15.36 26.99 21.20
CA LEU A 3 16.22 26.01 20.56
C LEU A 3 17.14 25.41 21.62
N CYS A 4 17.07 24.12 21.85
CA CYS A 4 17.91 23.38 22.79
C CYS A 4 18.98 22.62 22.02
N LEU A 5 20.25 22.86 22.33
CA LEU A 5 21.42 22.19 21.73
C LEU A 5 21.93 21.10 22.65
N PHE A 6 22.34 19.99 22.07
CA PHE A 6 22.81 18.82 22.81
C PHE A 6 24.28 18.49 22.49
N ASP A 7 24.94 17.80 23.41
CA ASP A 7 26.24 17.21 23.18
C ASP A 7 26.22 16.18 22.05
N PRO A 8 27.36 15.80 21.46
CA PRO A 8 27.39 14.84 20.34
C PRO A 8 26.75 13.47 20.63
N GLY A 9 26.57 13.13 21.91
CA GLY A 9 25.87 11.92 22.34
C GLY A 9 24.36 12.10 22.47
N GLY A 10 23.85 13.32 22.30
CA GLY A 10 22.40 13.64 22.45
C GLY A 10 21.86 13.47 23.87
N ARG A 11 22.74 13.41 24.88
CA ARG A 11 22.36 13.09 26.25
C ARG A 11 22.24 14.30 27.16
N ARG A 12 23.11 15.29 26.99
CA ARG A 12 23.19 16.51 27.83
C ARG A 12 22.84 17.74 27.00
N GLU A 13 21.85 18.51 27.43
CA GLU A 13 21.60 19.84 26.91
C GLU A 13 22.77 20.77 27.29
N ILE A 14 23.41 21.35 26.27
CA ILE A 14 24.62 22.21 26.43
C ILE A 14 24.30 23.69 26.27
N ALA A 15 23.20 24.03 25.61
CA ALA A 15 22.70 25.39 25.46
C ALA A 15 21.23 25.42 25.20
N SER A 16 20.58 26.49 25.67
CA SER A 16 19.16 26.82 25.33
C SER A 16 19.17 28.28 24.86
N ILE A 17 18.61 28.53 23.68
CA ILE A 17 18.66 29.80 22.98
C ILE A 17 17.22 30.20 22.63
N ASP A 18 16.78 31.36 23.08
CA ASP A 18 15.48 31.91 22.67
C ASP A 18 15.52 32.28 21.19
N LEU A 19 14.53 31.84 20.43
CA LEU A 19 14.36 32.29 19.04
C LEU A 19 13.91 33.76 19.04
N PRO A 20 14.64 34.65 18.36
CA PRO A 20 14.47 36.08 18.51
C PRO A 20 13.23 36.65 17.81
N GLU A 21 12.74 35.95 16.79
CA GLU A 21 11.72 36.46 15.88
C GLU A 21 10.61 35.46 15.62
N CYS A 22 9.39 35.98 15.37
CA CYS A 22 8.25 35.22 14.91
C CYS A 22 7.58 36.01 13.78
N THR A 23 7.56 35.46 12.58
CA THR A 23 6.94 36.06 11.39
C THR A 23 5.92 35.09 10.81
N ASP A 24 4.69 35.53 10.62
CA ASP A 24 3.62 34.70 10.06
C ASP A 24 3.51 33.31 10.74
N GLU A 25 3.50 33.30 12.08
CA GLU A 25 3.39 32.12 12.94
C GLU A 25 4.66 31.25 12.98
N ILE A 26 5.73 31.61 12.26
CA ILE A 26 7.00 30.87 12.21
C ILE A 26 8.04 31.53 13.13
N TRP A 27 8.46 30.78 14.16
CA TRP A 27 9.58 31.16 15.00
C TRP A 27 10.89 30.87 14.29
N HIS A 28 11.77 31.85 14.19
CA HIS A 28 13.04 31.71 13.47
C HIS A 28 14.19 32.49 14.10
N GLY A 29 15.41 32.13 13.68
CA GLY A 29 16.64 32.77 14.08
C GLY A 29 17.82 32.19 13.33
N TYR A 30 18.93 32.92 13.30
CA TYR A 30 20.18 32.45 12.71
C TYR A 30 21.14 31.95 13.78
N LEU A 31 21.59 30.70 13.69
CA LEU A 31 22.58 30.12 14.56
C LEU A 31 23.94 30.11 13.83
N PRO A 32 24.87 31.01 14.17
CA PRO A 32 26.20 31.04 13.56
C PRO A 32 27.00 29.78 13.90
N ASN A 33 27.86 29.33 12.99
CA ASN A 33 28.77 28.20 13.16
C ASN A 33 28.09 26.85 13.40
N SER A 34 26.79 26.71 13.06
CA SER A 34 26.12 25.42 13.06
C SER A 34 26.76 24.49 12.03
N ARG A 35 26.87 23.19 12.36
CA ARG A 35 27.51 22.18 11.50
C ARG A 35 26.62 20.93 11.38
N THR A 36 26.80 20.21 10.30
CA THR A 36 26.28 18.85 10.16
C THR A 36 26.67 18.00 11.38
N GLY A 37 25.68 17.25 11.89
CA GLY A 37 25.79 16.46 13.11
C GLY A 37 25.43 17.20 14.40
N LEU A 38 25.09 18.50 14.35
CA LEU A 38 24.54 19.22 15.50
C LEU A 38 23.21 18.61 15.90
N ILE A 39 23.08 18.26 17.19
CA ILE A 39 21.87 17.64 17.75
C ILE A 39 21.05 18.70 18.48
N TYR A 40 19.75 18.75 18.18
CA TYR A 40 18.87 19.79 18.71
C TYR A 40 17.42 19.31 18.93
N GLY A 41 16.66 20.12 19.63
CA GLY A 41 15.23 20.03 19.80
C GLY A 41 14.67 21.37 20.22
N TYR A 42 13.37 21.44 20.49
CA TYR A 42 12.70 22.67 20.86
C TYR A 42 11.98 22.55 22.20
N ARG A 43 11.79 23.70 22.87
CA ARG A 43 10.84 23.85 23.98
C ARG A 43 9.91 25.01 23.69
N ALA A 44 8.62 24.80 23.85
CA ALA A 44 7.60 25.83 23.62
C ALA A 44 7.05 26.36 24.94
N HIS A 45 6.99 27.66 25.05
CA HIS A 45 6.39 28.38 26.18
C HIS A 45 5.04 28.94 25.77
N GLY A 46 4.04 28.73 26.60
CA GLY A 46 2.69 29.18 26.36
C GLY A 46 1.73 28.66 27.44
N PRO A 47 0.42 28.93 27.31
CA PRO A 47 -0.57 28.47 28.26
C PRO A 47 -0.75 26.95 28.22
N TYR A 48 -0.85 26.36 29.41
CA TYR A 48 -1.30 24.98 29.58
C TYR A 48 -2.77 24.97 30.02
N ARG A 49 -3.66 25.00 29.05
CA ARG A 49 -5.13 25.03 29.25
C ARG A 49 -5.77 24.02 28.30
N PRO A 50 -5.70 22.72 28.62
CA PRO A 50 -6.21 21.65 27.73
C PRO A 50 -7.69 21.85 27.36
N GLN A 51 -8.53 22.40 28.24
CA GLN A 51 -9.91 22.69 27.92
C GLN A 51 -10.09 23.72 26.78
N ASP A 52 -9.08 24.55 26.53
CA ASP A 52 -9.03 25.52 25.42
C ASP A 52 -8.20 25.00 24.24
N GLY A 53 -7.82 23.71 24.24
CA GLY A 53 -6.97 23.10 23.22
C GLY A 53 -5.48 23.40 23.36
N GLN A 54 -5.06 24.19 24.36
CA GLN A 54 -3.69 24.67 24.54
C GLN A 54 -2.87 23.75 25.46
N ARG A 55 -1.77 23.18 24.97
CA ARG A 55 -1.00 22.16 25.70
C ARG A 55 0.50 22.47 25.77
N PHE A 56 0.88 23.74 25.74
CA PHE A 56 2.28 24.14 25.86
C PHE A 56 2.87 23.73 27.21
N ASN A 57 4.05 23.09 27.17
CA ASN A 57 4.75 22.69 28.39
C ASN A 57 6.25 22.80 28.18
N PRO A 58 6.94 23.83 28.72
CA PRO A 58 8.37 24.05 28.50
C PRO A 58 9.27 22.97 29.11
N HIS A 59 8.73 22.08 29.94
CA HIS A 59 9.47 20.93 30.45
C HIS A 59 9.52 19.76 29.45
N LYS A 60 8.83 19.86 28.31
CA LYS A 60 8.84 18.81 27.27
C LYS A 60 9.75 19.23 26.14
N LEU A 61 10.77 18.40 25.87
CA LEU A 61 11.58 18.53 24.67
C LEU A 61 10.74 18.06 23.47
N LEU A 62 10.69 18.86 22.42
CA LEU A 62 9.90 18.63 21.23
C LEU A 62 10.83 18.35 20.05
N LEU A 63 10.52 17.30 19.29
CA LEU A 63 11.16 17.03 18.03
C LEU A 63 10.74 18.07 17.00
N ASP A 64 11.68 18.52 16.18
CA ASP A 64 11.39 19.37 15.04
C ASP A 64 10.53 18.59 14.00
N PRO A 65 9.35 19.08 13.61
CA PRO A 65 8.56 18.47 12.56
C PRO A 65 9.28 18.32 11.22
N TYR A 66 10.27 19.17 10.93
CA TYR A 66 11.13 19.15 9.74
C TYR A 66 12.43 18.37 9.94
N ALA A 67 12.58 17.62 11.04
CA ALA A 67 13.77 16.83 11.28
C ALA A 67 14.00 15.79 10.18
N ARG A 68 15.12 15.89 9.47
CA ARG A 68 15.52 14.98 8.37
C ARG A 68 16.26 13.74 8.84
N GLN A 69 16.74 13.76 10.08
CA GLN A 69 17.38 12.63 10.75
C GLN A 69 17.19 12.77 12.25
N MET A 70 17.07 11.63 12.92
CA MET A 70 16.94 11.57 14.37
C MET A 70 18.14 10.92 15.03
N ALA A 71 18.51 11.43 16.20
CA ALA A 71 19.48 10.83 17.11
C ALA A 71 18.78 10.24 18.33
N GLY A 72 19.12 9.00 18.66
CA GLY A 72 18.51 8.25 19.76
C GLY A 72 17.17 7.62 19.40
N THR A 73 16.59 6.93 20.36
CA THR A 73 15.29 6.27 20.27
C THR A 73 14.35 6.74 21.36
N LEU A 74 13.06 6.72 21.11
CA LEU A 74 12.07 7.00 22.15
C LEU A 74 12.20 6.01 23.31
N ARG A 75 12.27 6.51 24.53
CA ARG A 75 12.25 5.71 25.76
C ARG A 75 11.02 6.07 26.56
N TRP A 76 10.08 5.15 26.65
CA TRP A 76 8.84 5.38 27.36
C TRP A 76 9.07 5.61 28.85
N THR A 77 8.69 6.79 29.31
CA THR A 77 8.62 7.19 30.70
C THR A 77 7.41 8.10 30.88
N ASP A 78 6.89 8.23 32.09
CA ASP A 78 5.78 9.15 32.37
C ASP A 78 6.15 10.62 32.14
N ALA A 79 7.45 10.95 32.07
CA ALA A 79 7.91 12.31 31.77
C ALA A 79 7.62 12.75 30.34
N LEU A 80 7.31 11.81 29.41
CA LEU A 80 6.92 12.14 28.03
C LEU A 80 5.55 12.78 27.94
N PHE A 81 4.70 12.62 28.95
CA PHE A 81 3.35 13.19 28.95
C PHE A 81 3.37 14.62 29.46
N GLY A 82 2.62 15.51 28.83
CA GLY A 82 2.47 16.91 29.24
C GLY A 82 1.78 17.07 30.60
N TYR A 83 1.14 16.01 31.08
CA TYR A 83 0.38 15.94 32.33
C TYR A 83 0.90 14.83 33.24
N ARG A 84 0.53 14.88 34.52
CA ARG A 84 0.88 13.85 35.51
C ARG A 84 0.00 12.62 35.32
N ILE A 85 0.59 11.51 34.89
CA ILE A 85 -0.08 10.21 34.82
C ILE A 85 -0.67 9.86 36.21
N ASN A 86 -1.85 9.27 36.21
CA ASN A 86 -2.60 8.90 37.42
C ASN A 86 -3.00 10.09 38.33
N SER A 87 -2.93 11.32 37.87
CA SER A 87 -3.51 12.46 38.60
C SER A 87 -5.04 12.38 38.61
N PRO A 88 -5.72 12.68 39.75
CA PRO A 88 -7.19 12.80 39.77
C PRO A 88 -7.74 13.88 38.81
N ARG A 89 -6.90 14.85 38.43
CA ARG A 89 -7.25 15.90 37.45
C ARG A 89 -6.99 15.49 36.00
N GLY A 90 -6.50 14.26 35.76
CA GLY A 90 -6.15 13.79 34.43
C GLY A 90 -5.16 14.71 33.72
N ASP A 91 -5.37 14.92 32.42
CA ASP A 91 -4.56 15.81 31.57
C ASP A 91 -4.66 17.32 31.91
N LEU A 92 -5.49 17.73 32.84
CA LEU A 92 -5.49 19.11 33.39
C LEU A 92 -4.35 19.35 34.39
N SER A 93 -3.54 18.33 34.71
CA SER A 93 -2.44 18.43 35.67
C SER A 93 -1.09 18.59 34.94
N LEU A 94 -0.50 19.77 34.97
CA LEU A 94 0.81 20.00 34.34
C LEU A 94 1.89 19.09 34.96
N ASP A 95 2.63 18.34 34.13
CA ASP A 95 3.82 17.61 34.54
C ASP A 95 5.09 18.45 34.29
N ARG A 96 5.91 18.60 35.33
CA ARG A 96 7.13 19.42 35.30
C ARG A 96 8.44 18.63 35.14
N ARG A 97 8.35 17.32 34.95
CA ARG A 97 9.55 16.49 34.71
C ARG A 97 10.10 16.78 33.33
N ASP A 98 11.43 16.82 33.21
CA ASP A 98 12.07 16.98 31.90
C ASP A 98 11.92 15.70 31.06
N SER A 99 11.43 15.83 29.84
CA SER A 99 11.28 14.71 28.92
C SER A 99 12.53 14.44 28.05
N ALA A 100 13.50 15.36 28.03
CA ALA A 100 14.65 15.27 27.12
C ALA A 100 15.41 13.92 27.17
N PRO A 101 15.59 13.23 28.32
CA PRO A 101 16.25 11.93 28.35
C PRO A 101 15.51 10.83 27.58
N GLY A 102 14.19 10.98 27.37
CA GLY A 102 13.34 9.97 26.71
C GLY A 102 12.99 10.25 25.25
N VAL A 103 13.18 11.50 24.79
CA VAL A 103 12.78 11.93 23.42
C VAL A 103 13.96 11.82 22.45
N PRO A 104 13.80 11.28 21.24
CA PRO A 104 14.81 11.42 20.16
C PRO A 104 14.97 12.88 19.79
N LYS A 105 16.14 13.26 19.28
CA LYS A 105 16.48 14.63 18.91
C LYS A 105 16.69 14.74 17.42
N ALA A 106 16.44 15.92 16.88
CA ALA A 106 16.76 16.25 15.50
C ALA A 106 18.26 16.40 15.28
N VAL A 107 18.72 16.07 14.09
CA VAL A 107 20.13 16.21 13.68
C VAL A 107 20.21 17.10 12.45
N VAL A 108 21.10 18.09 12.47
CA VAL A 108 21.43 18.88 11.26
C VAL A 108 22.14 17.98 10.26
N THR A 109 21.63 17.89 9.06
CA THR A 109 22.10 16.96 8.03
C THR A 109 22.72 17.68 6.84
N ASP A 110 23.60 16.98 6.14
CA ASP A 110 24.03 17.34 4.79
C ASP A 110 23.18 16.54 3.78
N ASP A 111 22.61 17.24 2.82
CA ASP A 111 21.76 16.62 1.78
C ASP A 111 22.52 16.33 0.49
N THR A 112 23.83 16.56 0.43
CA THR A 112 24.64 16.29 -0.75
C THR A 112 24.65 14.79 -1.08
N PHE A 113 24.28 14.48 -2.30
CA PHE A 113 24.36 13.12 -2.85
C PHE A 113 24.62 13.18 -4.34
N ASN A 114 25.48 12.31 -4.84
CA ASN A 114 25.75 12.20 -6.26
C ASN A 114 24.79 11.21 -6.93
N TRP A 115 23.75 11.72 -7.54
CA TRP A 115 22.77 10.94 -8.28
C TRP A 115 23.29 10.37 -9.61
N ARG A 116 24.46 10.85 -10.10
CA ARG A 116 25.00 10.46 -11.43
C ARG A 116 23.99 10.72 -12.52
N ASP A 117 23.72 9.70 -13.35
CA ASP A 117 22.77 9.75 -14.50
C ASP A 117 21.39 9.21 -14.12
N ASP A 118 21.02 9.23 -12.84
CA ASP A 118 19.74 8.74 -12.36
C ASP A 118 18.57 9.42 -13.10
N ARG A 119 17.62 8.61 -13.54
CA ARG A 119 16.39 9.07 -14.18
C ARG A 119 15.23 8.19 -13.73
N PRO A 120 14.11 8.82 -13.32
CA PRO A 120 12.88 8.10 -13.02
C PRO A 120 12.45 7.25 -14.24
N PRO A 121 12.01 6.00 -14.04
CA PRO A 121 11.55 5.14 -15.13
C PRO A 121 10.34 5.70 -15.88
N ASN A 122 9.48 6.48 -15.22
CA ASN A 122 8.26 7.06 -15.76
C ASN A 122 7.38 6.02 -16.47
N THR A 123 7.20 4.87 -15.85
CA THR A 123 6.40 3.77 -16.38
C THR A 123 4.94 4.21 -16.54
N PRO A 124 4.36 4.14 -17.74
CA PRO A 124 2.95 4.47 -17.93
C PRO A 124 2.05 3.61 -17.06
N TRP A 125 1.00 4.17 -16.48
CA TRP A 125 0.05 3.46 -15.64
C TRP A 125 -0.47 2.15 -16.26
N SER A 126 -0.72 2.13 -17.57
CA SER A 126 -1.17 0.92 -18.27
C SER A 126 -0.14 -0.22 -18.28
N LYS A 127 1.13 0.08 -18.00
CA LYS A 127 2.22 -0.90 -17.89
C LYS A 127 2.66 -1.13 -16.44
N THR A 128 2.12 -0.36 -15.51
CA THR A 128 2.50 -0.47 -14.10
C THR A 128 2.00 -1.79 -13.51
N VAL A 129 2.90 -2.47 -12.80
CA VAL A 129 2.64 -3.63 -11.94
C VAL A 129 3.31 -3.32 -10.61
N ILE A 130 2.51 -3.15 -9.56
CA ILE A 130 2.97 -2.74 -8.23
C ILE A 130 3.30 -3.99 -7.40
N TYR A 131 4.37 -3.92 -6.63
CA TYR A 131 4.76 -4.92 -5.65
C TYR A 131 4.85 -4.25 -4.29
N GLU A 132 3.83 -4.46 -3.45
CA GLU A 132 3.76 -3.95 -2.09
C GLU A 132 4.69 -4.74 -1.19
N MET A 133 5.59 -4.06 -0.45
CA MET A 133 6.60 -4.73 0.35
C MET A 133 7.07 -3.91 1.56
N HIS A 134 7.59 -4.60 2.55
CA HIS A 134 8.19 -4.00 3.73
C HIS A 134 9.72 -4.04 3.64
N VAL A 135 10.41 -2.89 3.84
CA VAL A 135 11.88 -2.80 3.75
C VAL A 135 12.57 -3.87 4.61
N ARG A 136 12.12 -4.03 5.86
CA ARG A 136 12.69 -5.00 6.78
C ARG A 136 12.31 -6.43 6.41
N GLY A 137 11.02 -6.70 6.19
CA GLY A 137 10.51 -8.05 5.95
C GLY A 137 11.08 -8.70 4.70
N MET A 138 11.35 -7.91 3.66
CA MET A 138 11.87 -8.41 2.39
C MET A 138 13.20 -9.14 2.52
N THR A 139 14.11 -8.65 3.37
CA THR A 139 15.50 -9.15 3.37
C THR A 139 15.97 -9.76 4.68
N MET A 140 15.18 -9.70 5.77
CA MET A 140 15.61 -10.17 7.10
C MET A 140 16.08 -11.63 7.12
N ARG A 141 15.44 -12.50 6.35
CA ARG A 141 15.78 -13.93 6.26
C ARG A 141 16.45 -14.32 4.94
N HIS A 142 16.84 -13.33 4.10
CA HIS A 142 17.44 -13.64 2.80
C HIS A 142 18.84 -14.23 2.98
N PRO A 143 19.12 -15.45 2.46
CA PRO A 143 20.39 -16.15 2.71
C PRO A 143 21.60 -15.42 2.14
N ASP A 144 21.47 -14.84 0.93
CA ASP A 144 22.57 -14.25 0.15
C ASP A 144 22.85 -12.78 0.50
N ILE A 145 22.13 -12.20 1.47
CA ILE A 145 22.37 -10.82 1.93
C ILE A 145 23.21 -10.86 3.19
N PRO A 146 24.28 -10.02 3.27
CA PRO A 146 25.11 -9.91 4.47
C PRO A 146 24.26 -9.61 5.72
N PRO A 147 24.49 -10.28 6.86
CA PRO A 147 23.64 -10.13 8.04
C PRO A 147 23.47 -8.67 8.53
N ASN A 148 24.49 -7.84 8.38
CA ASN A 148 24.46 -6.42 8.77
C ASN A 148 23.66 -5.52 7.79
N GLU A 149 23.31 -6.01 6.59
CA GLU A 149 22.50 -5.30 5.60
C GLU A 149 21.03 -5.77 5.60
N ARG A 150 20.76 -6.94 6.20
CA ARG A 150 19.40 -7.51 6.25
C ARG A 150 18.42 -6.58 6.94
N GLY A 151 17.23 -6.45 6.37
CA GLY A 151 16.17 -5.61 6.90
C GLY A 151 16.39 -4.10 6.76
N THR A 152 17.31 -3.69 5.86
CA THR A 152 17.65 -2.29 5.62
C THR A 152 17.62 -1.92 4.13
N PHE A 153 17.73 -0.62 3.83
CA PHE A 153 17.86 -0.14 2.45
C PHE A 153 19.14 -0.65 1.77
N ALA A 154 20.21 -0.93 2.51
CA ALA A 154 21.41 -1.56 1.96
C ALA A 154 21.09 -2.97 1.43
N GLY A 155 20.31 -3.75 2.20
CA GLY A 155 19.82 -5.06 1.76
C GLY A 155 18.88 -4.96 0.57
N LEU A 156 17.97 -4.00 0.57
CA LEU A 156 17.06 -3.76 -0.57
C LEU A 156 17.83 -3.38 -1.84
N ALA A 157 18.91 -2.59 -1.69
CA ALA A 157 19.78 -2.18 -2.78
C ALA A 157 20.68 -3.33 -3.31
N ASN A 158 20.67 -4.50 -2.67
CA ASN A 158 21.51 -5.61 -3.08
C ASN A 158 21.10 -6.12 -4.48
N PRO A 159 22.08 -6.42 -5.38
CA PRO A 159 21.79 -6.90 -6.72
C PRO A 159 20.91 -8.17 -6.78
N VAL A 160 20.95 -9.02 -5.75
CA VAL A 160 20.12 -10.22 -5.67
C VAL A 160 18.64 -9.86 -5.61
N VAL A 161 18.27 -8.91 -4.74
CA VAL A 161 16.88 -8.43 -4.61
C VAL A 161 16.40 -7.75 -5.89
N ILE A 162 17.24 -6.88 -6.46
CA ILE A 162 16.89 -6.15 -7.69
C ILE A 162 16.67 -7.13 -8.85
N LYS A 163 17.55 -8.12 -9.03
CA LYS A 163 17.39 -9.17 -10.05
C LYS A 163 16.13 -10.00 -9.81
N TYR A 164 15.82 -10.30 -8.56
CA TYR A 164 14.58 -11.00 -8.21
C TYR A 164 13.35 -10.21 -8.68
N LEU A 165 13.24 -8.93 -8.32
CA LEU A 165 12.14 -8.07 -8.73
C LEU A 165 12.05 -7.94 -10.27
N GLN A 166 13.19 -7.80 -10.95
CA GLN A 166 13.22 -7.80 -12.41
C GLN A 166 12.75 -9.13 -13.00
N SER A 167 13.11 -10.26 -12.40
CA SER A 167 12.71 -11.60 -12.88
C SER A 167 11.21 -11.85 -12.75
N LEU A 168 10.55 -11.20 -11.78
CA LEU A 168 9.09 -11.21 -11.67
C LEU A 168 8.41 -10.35 -12.75
N GLY A 169 9.09 -9.31 -13.23
CA GLY A 169 8.53 -8.37 -14.20
C GLY A 169 7.75 -7.21 -13.56
N VAL A 170 7.87 -6.99 -12.25
CA VAL A 170 7.26 -5.84 -11.57
C VAL A 170 7.94 -4.54 -12.01
N THR A 171 7.18 -3.46 -12.07
CA THR A 171 7.65 -2.16 -12.57
C THR A 171 7.68 -1.06 -11.51
N ALA A 172 7.06 -1.30 -10.38
CA ALA A 172 7.08 -0.41 -9.22
C ALA A 172 7.06 -1.22 -7.94
N ILE A 173 7.82 -0.77 -6.93
CA ILE A 173 7.65 -1.23 -5.55
C ILE A 173 6.88 -0.18 -4.77
N GLU A 174 5.94 -0.62 -3.93
CA GLU A 174 5.26 0.21 -2.94
C GLU A 174 5.80 -0.18 -1.56
N LEU A 175 6.54 0.74 -0.94
CA LEU A 175 7.17 0.51 0.35
C LEU A 175 6.22 0.90 1.47
N MET A 176 5.86 -0.05 2.32
CA MET A 176 5.19 0.23 3.59
C MET A 176 5.94 1.31 4.37
N PRO A 177 5.33 2.02 5.35
CA PRO A 177 5.84 3.26 5.90
C PRO A 177 7.32 3.23 6.28
N ILE A 178 8.07 4.16 5.70
CA ILE A 178 9.51 4.33 5.96
C ILE A 178 9.82 5.54 6.84
N HIS A 179 8.84 6.40 7.09
CA HIS A 179 8.97 7.54 7.99
C HIS A 179 9.33 7.04 9.39
N SER A 180 10.10 7.85 10.13
CA SER A 180 10.41 7.51 11.51
C SER A 180 9.15 7.46 12.36
N PHE A 181 8.94 6.36 13.06
CA PHE A 181 7.73 6.05 13.80
C PHE A 181 8.01 5.60 15.24
N VAL A 182 7.00 5.65 16.06
CA VAL A 182 7.05 5.32 17.47
C VAL A 182 6.67 3.86 17.70
N GLN A 183 7.42 3.18 18.57
CA GLN A 183 7.02 1.90 19.13
C GLN A 183 5.97 2.17 20.22
N ASP A 184 4.80 1.62 20.09
CA ASP A 184 3.72 1.83 21.05
C ASP A 184 4.09 1.30 22.44
N ARG A 185 3.73 2.05 23.50
CA ARG A 185 4.07 1.69 24.87
C ARG A 185 3.52 0.31 25.23
N TYR A 186 2.26 0.05 24.89
CA TYR A 186 1.59 -1.22 25.21
C TYR A 186 2.20 -2.41 24.47
N LEU A 187 2.72 -2.21 23.25
CA LEU A 187 3.43 -3.27 22.52
C LEU A 187 4.75 -3.62 23.21
N ILE A 188 5.53 -2.60 23.62
CA ILE A 188 6.80 -2.83 24.34
C ILE A 188 6.54 -3.56 25.67
N GLU A 189 5.50 -3.19 26.41
CA GLU A 189 5.11 -3.83 27.66
C GLU A 189 4.71 -5.31 27.46
N LYS A 190 4.19 -5.67 26.27
CA LYS A 190 3.91 -7.05 25.85
C LYS A 190 5.08 -7.78 25.20
N GLY A 191 6.25 -7.11 25.04
CA GLY A 191 7.40 -7.67 24.32
C GLY A 191 7.25 -7.67 22.79
N LEU A 192 6.24 -7.00 22.28
CA LEU A 192 5.95 -6.83 20.84
C LEU A 192 6.57 -5.53 20.28
N ARG A 193 6.54 -5.38 18.96
CA ARG A 193 7.04 -4.20 18.28
C ARG A 193 6.15 -3.84 17.11
N ASN A 194 5.87 -2.55 16.95
CA ASN A 194 5.25 -2.04 15.72
C ASN A 194 6.16 -2.38 14.52
N TYR A 195 5.65 -3.20 13.63
CA TYR A 195 6.35 -3.66 12.43
C TYR A 195 5.94 -2.85 11.21
N TRP A 196 4.65 -2.60 11.01
CA TRP A 196 4.16 -1.92 9.81
C TRP A 196 4.64 -0.47 9.69
N GLY A 197 4.70 0.27 10.81
CA GLY A 197 5.19 1.64 10.80
C GLY A 197 4.13 2.73 10.73
N TYR A 198 2.84 2.42 10.81
CA TYR A 198 1.75 3.41 10.75
C TYR A 198 1.58 4.24 12.04
N ASN A 199 2.64 4.52 12.74
CA ASN A 199 2.65 5.37 13.94
C ASN A 199 3.71 6.46 13.82
N SER A 200 3.62 7.28 12.74
CA SER A 200 4.64 8.23 12.32
C SER A 200 4.82 9.38 13.30
N LEU A 201 6.08 9.80 13.49
CA LEU A 201 6.45 10.98 14.25
C LEU A 201 7.25 11.98 13.39
N GLY A 202 8.08 11.50 12.47
CA GLY A 202 8.97 12.34 11.67
C GLY A 202 8.74 12.20 10.18
N PHE A 203 8.02 13.12 9.57
CA PHE A 203 7.62 13.08 8.16
C PHE A 203 8.77 13.25 7.15
N PHE A 204 9.94 13.71 7.58
CA PHE A 204 11.14 13.91 6.74
C PHE A 204 12.28 12.95 7.07
N ALA A 205 12.15 12.13 8.11
CA ALA A 205 13.20 11.25 8.58
C ALA A 205 12.90 9.79 8.25
N ILE A 206 13.90 9.07 7.75
CA ILE A 206 13.84 7.62 7.58
C ILE A 206 13.87 6.95 8.96
N GLU A 207 13.11 5.90 9.14
CA GLU A 207 13.17 5.04 10.32
C GLU A 207 14.60 4.49 10.50
N PRO A 208 15.28 4.77 11.62
CA PRO A 208 16.69 4.38 11.79
C PRO A 208 16.97 2.88 11.67
N ARG A 209 15.99 2.03 11.98
CA ARG A 209 16.12 0.57 11.87
C ARG A 209 16.20 0.06 10.42
N TYR A 210 15.88 0.91 9.44
CA TYR A 210 16.00 0.60 8.01
C TYR A 210 17.34 1.05 7.41
N LEU A 211 18.27 1.51 8.25
CA LEU A 211 19.59 1.96 7.86
C LEU A 211 20.68 1.06 8.51
N SER A 212 21.52 0.43 7.70
CA SER A 212 22.57 -0.50 8.16
C SER A 212 23.71 0.22 8.90
N ASN A 213 24.01 1.44 8.48
CA ASN A 213 25.10 2.28 9.04
C ASN A 213 24.63 3.67 9.48
N GLY A 214 23.30 3.90 9.52
CA GLY A 214 22.69 5.16 9.90
C GLY A 214 22.74 6.26 8.82
N SER A 215 23.23 5.96 7.62
CA SER A 215 23.31 6.92 6.53
C SER A 215 22.02 6.91 5.68
N ARG A 216 21.38 8.06 5.57
CA ARG A 216 20.21 8.25 4.67
C ARG A 216 20.54 7.97 3.21
N ASN A 217 21.82 8.01 2.83
CA ASN A 217 22.27 7.70 1.46
C ASN A 217 22.05 6.24 1.08
N GLU A 218 21.81 5.34 2.03
CA GLU A 218 21.42 3.94 1.72
C GLU A 218 20.14 3.89 0.90
N MET A 219 19.10 4.66 1.29
CA MET A 219 17.86 4.76 0.50
C MET A 219 18.12 5.39 -0.87
N ARG A 220 18.91 6.46 -0.97
CA ARG A 220 19.25 7.08 -2.26
C ARG A 220 19.96 6.10 -3.20
N VAL A 221 20.84 5.27 -2.66
CA VAL A 221 21.50 4.20 -3.43
C VAL A 221 20.49 3.15 -3.88
N ALA A 222 19.55 2.77 -3.01
CA ALA A 222 18.50 1.82 -3.35
C ALA A 222 17.61 2.34 -4.49
N VAL A 223 17.08 3.56 -4.38
CA VAL A 223 16.26 4.20 -5.41
C VAL A 223 17.03 4.26 -6.74
N ARG A 224 18.25 4.79 -6.75
CA ARG A 224 19.06 4.87 -7.97
C ARG A 224 19.29 3.51 -8.63
N ARG A 225 19.49 2.43 -7.85
CA ARG A 225 19.67 1.07 -8.40
C ARG A 225 18.37 0.49 -8.93
N LEU A 226 17.25 0.76 -8.28
CA LEU A 226 15.92 0.36 -8.73
C LEU A 226 15.55 1.07 -10.03
N HIS A 227 15.79 2.39 -10.13
CA HIS A 227 15.62 3.14 -11.39
C HIS A 227 16.46 2.57 -12.53
N ALA A 228 17.74 2.25 -12.27
CA ALA A 228 18.60 1.60 -13.27
C ALA A 228 18.08 0.22 -13.70
N ALA A 229 17.25 -0.42 -12.90
CA ALA A 229 16.56 -1.67 -13.20
C ALA A 229 15.17 -1.47 -13.84
N GLY A 230 14.73 -0.23 -14.06
CA GLY A 230 13.41 0.11 -14.59
C GLY A 230 12.28 -0.01 -13.58
N ILE A 231 12.57 0.04 -12.27
CA ILE A 231 11.62 -0.13 -11.18
C ILE A 231 11.42 1.21 -10.46
N GLU A 232 10.19 1.67 -10.40
CA GLU A 232 9.76 2.87 -9.66
C GLU A 232 9.64 2.58 -8.15
N VAL A 233 9.75 3.63 -7.33
CA VAL A 233 9.61 3.56 -5.88
C VAL A 233 8.45 4.43 -5.42
N ILE A 234 7.42 3.81 -4.87
CA ILE A 234 6.25 4.45 -4.28
C ILE A 234 6.38 4.34 -2.75
N LEU A 235 6.12 5.42 -2.03
CA LEU A 235 6.12 5.42 -0.56
C LEU A 235 4.69 5.39 -0.03
N ASP A 236 4.43 4.49 0.89
CA ASP A 236 3.24 4.55 1.73
C ASP A 236 3.47 5.59 2.84
N VAL A 237 2.61 6.60 2.89
CA VAL A 237 2.79 7.78 3.75
C VAL A 237 1.59 8.02 4.64
N VAL A 238 1.89 8.31 5.90
CA VAL A 238 0.89 8.50 6.96
C VAL A 238 0.89 9.96 7.39
N TYR A 239 0.00 10.76 6.78
CA TYR A 239 -0.19 12.17 7.14
C TYR A 239 -1.55 12.45 7.80
N ASN A 240 -2.36 11.43 7.95
CA ASN A 240 -3.70 11.56 8.52
C ASN A 240 -3.68 11.67 10.06
N HIS A 241 -2.65 11.11 10.72
CA HIS A 241 -2.46 11.15 12.17
C HIS A 241 -0.98 11.15 12.56
N THR A 242 -0.72 11.24 13.86
CA THR A 242 0.63 11.16 14.43
C THR A 242 0.68 10.21 15.63
N ALA A 243 1.89 9.80 15.98
CA ALA A 243 2.17 8.93 17.13
C ALA A 243 1.84 9.55 18.51
N GLU A 244 1.38 10.81 18.56
CA GLU A 244 1.00 11.44 19.83
C GLU A 244 -0.37 10.99 20.35
N GLY A 245 -1.14 10.19 19.55
CA GLY A 245 -2.40 9.56 19.97
C GLY A 245 -3.47 10.55 20.42
N SER A 246 -4.40 10.12 21.29
CA SER A 246 -5.48 10.96 21.81
C SER A 246 -4.97 12.10 22.72
N GLU A 247 -5.87 12.91 23.26
CA GLU A 247 -5.55 13.96 24.25
C GLU A 247 -4.80 13.44 25.49
N LEU A 248 -4.84 12.12 25.71
CA LEU A 248 -4.12 11.44 26.79
C LEU A 248 -2.76 10.89 26.35
N GLY A 249 -2.35 11.09 25.10
CA GLY A 249 -1.08 10.64 24.58
C GLY A 249 0.13 11.50 25.03
N PRO A 250 1.34 11.13 24.60
CA PRO A 250 2.56 11.84 24.96
C PRO A 250 2.66 13.19 24.23
N THR A 251 3.57 14.05 24.69
CA THR A 251 3.94 15.33 24.08
C THR A 251 5.36 15.19 23.52
N LEU A 252 5.47 14.98 22.21
CA LEU A 252 6.73 14.64 21.55
C LEU A 252 7.18 15.66 20.49
N SER A 253 6.21 16.32 19.82
CA SER A 253 6.45 17.25 18.71
C SER A 253 5.26 18.21 18.56
N PHE A 254 4.33 17.89 17.67
CA PHE A 254 3.20 18.73 17.22
C PHE A 254 2.32 19.25 18.38
N ARG A 255 1.95 18.36 19.29
CA ARG A 255 1.11 18.71 20.46
C ARG A 255 1.72 19.77 21.34
N GLY A 256 3.04 19.69 21.55
CA GLY A 256 3.74 20.65 22.38
C GLY A 256 4.08 21.95 21.65
N LEU A 257 4.19 21.92 20.33
CA LEU A 257 4.44 23.11 19.51
C LEU A 257 3.18 23.98 19.40
N ASP A 258 2.07 23.40 18.95
CA ASP A 258 0.76 24.05 18.94
C ASP A 258 -0.35 23.02 18.68
N ASN A 259 -0.90 22.45 19.75
CA ASN A 259 -1.91 21.40 19.65
C ASN A 259 -3.12 21.79 18.81
N ALA A 260 -3.61 23.03 18.95
CA ALA A 260 -4.83 23.49 18.29
C ALA A 260 -4.66 23.72 16.79
N SER A 261 -3.45 24.06 16.35
CA SER A 261 -3.13 24.22 14.91
C SER A 261 -2.89 22.88 14.23
N TYR A 262 -2.15 21.96 14.87
CA TYR A 262 -1.78 20.69 14.26
C TYR A 262 -2.88 19.64 14.26
N TYR A 263 -3.77 19.64 15.26
CA TYR A 263 -4.82 18.62 15.35
C TYR A 263 -6.22 19.21 15.19
N ARG A 264 -7.10 18.43 14.56
CA ARG A 264 -8.52 18.74 14.53
C ARG A 264 -9.11 18.47 15.92
N LEU A 265 -9.66 19.50 16.53
CA LEU A 265 -10.27 19.40 17.85
C LEU A 265 -11.80 19.35 17.74
N VAL A 266 -12.45 18.71 18.71
CA VAL A 266 -13.92 18.67 18.79
C VAL A 266 -14.44 20.07 19.09
N PRO A 267 -15.28 20.69 18.23
CA PRO A 267 -15.66 22.11 18.36
C PRO A 267 -16.25 22.48 19.71
N ASP A 268 -17.11 21.64 20.28
CA ASP A 268 -17.77 21.87 21.58
C ASP A 268 -16.94 21.36 22.76
N ASN A 269 -15.78 20.76 22.52
CA ASN A 269 -14.88 20.26 23.54
C ASN A 269 -13.44 20.25 23.04
N LEU A 270 -12.81 21.41 22.98
CA LEU A 270 -11.45 21.61 22.46
C LEU A 270 -10.35 20.79 23.19
N ARG A 271 -10.70 20.18 24.32
CA ARG A 271 -9.82 19.28 25.04
C ARG A 271 -9.56 17.98 24.28
N GLN A 272 -10.50 17.55 23.43
CA GLN A 272 -10.46 16.26 22.71
C GLN A 272 -10.11 16.45 21.24
N CYS A 273 -9.35 15.51 20.71
CA CYS A 273 -9.10 15.42 19.28
C CYS A 273 -10.26 14.73 18.55
N ILE A 274 -10.57 15.19 17.34
CA ILE A 274 -11.36 14.39 16.38
C ILE A 274 -10.52 13.17 16.03
N ASN A 275 -11.16 12.01 15.94
CA ASN A 275 -10.51 10.73 15.69
C ASN A 275 -11.13 10.01 14.49
N ASP A 276 -11.01 10.62 13.30
CA ASP A 276 -11.43 10.01 12.03
C ASP A 276 -10.49 8.89 11.56
N THR A 277 -9.38 8.68 12.26
CA THR A 277 -8.32 7.75 11.92
C THR A 277 -8.32 6.45 12.74
N GLY A 278 -9.06 6.43 13.85
CA GLY A 278 -9.05 5.30 14.80
C GLY A 278 -7.84 5.27 15.74
N THR A 279 -6.83 6.14 15.53
CA THR A 279 -5.56 6.13 16.28
C THR A 279 -5.51 7.15 17.43
N GLY A 280 -6.55 7.97 17.57
CA GLY A 280 -6.70 8.93 18.66
C GLY A 280 -6.57 10.40 18.28
N ASN A 281 -6.04 10.72 17.10
CA ASN A 281 -6.01 12.09 16.58
C ASN A 281 -6.20 12.13 15.07
N THR A 282 -6.51 13.30 14.56
CA THR A 282 -6.58 13.62 13.13
C THR A 282 -5.76 14.88 12.89
N LEU A 283 -4.80 14.83 11.96
CA LEU A 283 -4.00 16.00 11.58
C LEU A 283 -4.88 17.04 10.87
N ASN A 284 -4.68 18.31 11.17
CA ASN A 284 -5.50 19.42 10.67
C ASN A 284 -4.96 20.00 9.36
N LEU A 285 -5.23 19.36 8.23
CA LEU A 285 -4.79 19.86 6.92
C LEU A 285 -5.53 21.10 6.42
N SER A 286 -6.63 21.49 7.09
CA SER A 286 -7.29 22.78 6.80
C SER A 286 -6.47 23.97 7.35
N HIS A 287 -5.50 23.74 8.25
CA HIS A 287 -4.58 24.79 8.71
C HIS A 287 -3.44 24.98 7.68
N PRO A 288 -3.20 26.22 7.17
CA PRO A 288 -2.27 26.44 6.06
C PRO A 288 -0.83 26.00 6.37
N ARG A 289 -0.36 26.11 7.63
CA ARG A 289 1.00 25.69 8.00
C ARG A 289 1.13 24.18 8.12
N VAL A 290 0.05 23.48 8.48
CA VAL A 290 0.04 22.01 8.49
C VAL A 290 0.00 21.46 7.08
N LEU A 291 -0.83 22.04 6.21
CA LEU A 291 -0.84 21.73 4.79
C LEU A 291 0.55 21.98 4.17
N GLN A 292 1.19 23.11 4.46
CA GLN A 292 2.55 23.42 3.99
C GLN A 292 3.54 22.35 4.43
N LEU A 293 3.53 21.92 5.68
CA LEU A 293 4.41 20.87 6.21
C LEU A 293 4.29 19.57 5.41
N VAL A 294 3.05 19.14 5.13
CA VAL A 294 2.80 17.91 4.36
C VAL A 294 3.27 18.06 2.91
N MET A 295 2.95 19.18 2.26
CA MET A 295 3.39 19.48 0.90
C MET A 295 4.92 19.55 0.79
N ASP A 296 5.60 20.15 1.77
CA ASP A 296 7.07 20.21 1.83
C ASP A 296 7.68 18.83 2.03
N SER A 297 7.05 17.97 2.83
CA SER A 297 7.48 16.60 3.01
C SER A 297 7.37 15.80 1.70
N LEU A 298 6.25 15.88 1.00
CA LEU A 298 6.05 15.22 -0.28
C LEU A 298 7.09 15.67 -1.32
N ARG A 299 7.29 17.00 -1.47
CA ARG A 299 8.32 17.54 -2.37
C ARG A 299 9.72 17.08 -1.99
N TYR A 300 10.03 17.02 -0.69
CA TYR A 300 11.32 16.55 -0.19
C TYR A 300 11.62 15.12 -0.61
N TRP A 301 10.66 14.20 -0.48
CA TRP A 301 10.85 12.81 -0.90
C TRP A 301 11.06 12.69 -2.42
N VAL A 302 10.35 13.49 -3.22
CA VAL A 302 10.55 13.51 -4.67
C VAL A 302 11.89 14.14 -5.04
N THR A 303 12.23 15.31 -4.50
CA THR A 303 13.41 16.09 -4.95
C THR A 303 14.73 15.60 -4.34
N SER A 304 14.69 15.06 -3.10
CA SER A 304 15.90 14.64 -2.38
C SER A 304 16.15 13.14 -2.40
N PHE A 305 15.10 12.33 -2.69
CA PHE A 305 15.20 10.87 -2.73
C PHE A 305 14.73 10.28 -4.06
N HIS A 306 14.24 11.09 -4.99
CA HIS A 306 13.77 10.70 -6.32
C HIS A 306 12.68 9.62 -6.28
N VAL A 307 11.77 9.66 -5.30
CA VAL A 307 10.64 8.73 -5.29
C VAL A 307 9.64 9.06 -6.39
N ASP A 308 8.98 8.05 -6.94
CA ASP A 308 8.12 8.13 -8.12
C ASP A 308 6.63 8.22 -7.78
N GLY A 309 6.29 8.12 -6.51
CA GLY A 309 4.89 8.18 -6.11
C GLY A 309 4.65 8.02 -4.61
N PHE A 310 3.37 8.14 -4.26
CA PHE A 310 2.88 8.00 -2.90
C PHE A 310 1.58 7.20 -2.86
N ARG A 311 1.46 6.34 -1.85
CA ARG A 311 0.19 5.78 -1.38
C ARG A 311 -0.16 6.47 -0.07
N PHE A 312 -1.33 7.10 -0.01
CA PHE A 312 -1.80 7.83 1.16
C PHE A 312 -2.65 6.91 2.03
N ASP A 313 -2.15 6.62 3.22
CA ASP A 313 -2.88 5.94 4.28
C ASP A 313 -4.10 6.75 4.69
N LEU A 314 -5.27 6.11 4.82
CA LEU A 314 -6.55 6.74 5.14
C LEU A 314 -6.75 8.05 4.34
N GLY A 315 -6.60 7.98 3.01
CA GLY A 315 -6.57 9.17 2.15
C GLY A 315 -7.84 10.04 2.20
N VAL A 316 -8.97 9.49 2.63
CA VAL A 316 -10.21 10.24 2.87
C VAL A 316 -10.03 11.30 3.96
N THR A 317 -9.31 10.97 5.03
CA THR A 317 -9.02 11.89 6.12
C THR A 317 -8.32 13.16 5.64
N LEU A 318 -7.41 13.04 4.65
CA LEU A 318 -6.64 14.16 4.10
C LEU A 318 -7.53 15.13 3.28
N GLY A 319 -8.63 14.63 2.73
CA GLY A 319 -9.60 15.40 1.97
C GLY A 319 -10.81 15.88 2.80
N ARG A 320 -10.78 15.76 4.13
CA ARG A 320 -11.89 16.20 4.97
C ARG A 320 -11.86 17.68 5.22
N GLU A 321 -12.93 18.36 4.81
CA GLU A 321 -13.24 19.76 5.11
C GLU A 321 -14.33 19.87 6.21
N ALA A 322 -14.90 21.04 6.40
CA ALA A 322 -15.92 21.28 7.45
C ALA A 322 -17.17 20.38 7.32
N ASN A 323 -17.53 19.98 6.10
CA ASN A 323 -18.73 19.18 5.81
C ASN A 323 -18.44 17.70 5.51
N GLY A 324 -17.24 17.21 5.82
CA GLY A 324 -16.80 15.85 5.52
C GLY A 324 -15.82 15.80 4.34
N PHE A 325 -15.75 14.64 3.65
CA PHE A 325 -14.85 14.47 2.51
C PHE A 325 -15.26 15.35 1.32
N ASP A 326 -14.27 16.06 0.77
CA ASP A 326 -14.42 16.89 -0.42
C ASP A 326 -13.27 16.58 -1.41
N PRO A 327 -13.56 16.08 -2.62
CA PRO A 327 -12.53 15.86 -3.66
C PRO A 327 -11.90 17.17 -4.18
N GLY A 328 -12.50 18.33 -3.87
CA GLY A 328 -11.96 19.68 -4.11
C GLY A 328 -11.33 20.32 -2.88
N SER A 329 -10.97 19.54 -1.85
CA SER A 329 -10.33 20.06 -0.64
C SER A 329 -9.01 20.77 -0.92
N GLY A 330 -8.60 21.64 -0.01
CA GLY A 330 -7.34 22.37 -0.11
C GLY A 330 -6.13 21.46 -0.26
N PHE A 331 -6.12 20.28 0.33
CA PHE A 331 -5.05 19.29 0.16
C PHE A 331 -4.98 18.76 -1.29
N PHE A 332 -6.09 18.27 -1.83
CA PHE A 332 -6.11 17.72 -3.19
C PHE A 332 -5.82 18.78 -4.24
N ASP A 333 -6.32 19.99 -4.07
CA ASP A 333 -6.05 21.09 -4.99
C ASP A 333 -4.59 21.53 -4.95
N ALA A 334 -4.00 21.66 -3.75
CA ALA A 334 -2.58 21.97 -3.59
C ALA A 334 -1.69 20.92 -4.25
N LEU A 335 -2.00 19.62 -4.05
CA LEU A 335 -1.21 18.52 -4.57
C LEU A 335 -1.30 18.42 -6.11
N ARG A 336 -2.51 18.55 -6.68
CA ARG A 336 -2.75 18.41 -8.11
C ARG A 336 -2.18 19.54 -8.96
N GLN A 337 -2.05 20.75 -8.41
CA GLN A 337 -1.47 21.90 -9.11
C GLN A 337 0.05 22.05 -8.90
N ASP A 338 0.64 21.27 -7.97
CA ASP A 338 2.05 21.36 -7.68
C ASP A 338 2.91 20.85 -8.85
N PRO A 339 3.87 21.63 -9.36
CA PRO A 339 4.64 21.28 -10.57
C PRO A 339 5.56 20.07 -10.39
N ILE A 340 5.86 19.67 -9.15
CA ILE A 340 6.66 18.47 -8.82
C ILE A 340 5.73 17.28 -8.66
N LEU A 341 4.71 17.42 -7.80
CA LEU A 341 3.87 16.31 -7.37
C LEU A 341 2.85 15.86 -8.43
N THR A 342 2.47 16.72 -9.38
CA THR A 342 1.61 16.33 -10.50
C THR A 342 2.25 15.31 -11.46
N ASN A 343 3.57 15.09 -11.37
CA ASN A 343 4.31 14.20 -12.25
C ASN A 343 4.60 12.82 -11.64
N VAL A 344 4.18 12.56 -10.39
CA VAL A 344 4.40 11.29 -9.72
C VAL A 344 3.09 10.50 -9.57
N LYS A 345 3.19 9.22 -9.29
CA LYS A 345 2.02 8.37 -9.05
C LYS A 345 1.38 8.70 -7.70
N LEU A 346 0.07 8.92 -7.71
CA LEU A 346 -0.71 9.22 -6.51
C LEU A 346 -1.76 8.13 -6.33
N ILE A 347 -1.70 7.43 -5.20
CA ILE A 347 -2.59 6.34 -4.84
C ILE A 347 -3.22 6.69 -3.50
N SER A 348 -4.51 6.45 -3.34
CA SER A 348 -5.21 6.68 -2.08
C SER A 348 -5.82 5.39 -1.56
N GLU A 349 -5.76 5.23 -0.25
CA GLU A 349 -6.65 4.34 0.47
C GLU A 349 -7.99 5.08 0.63
N PRO A 350 -9.09 4.61 -0.02
CA PRO A 350 -10.29 5.41 -0.19
C PRO A 350 -11.30 5.27 0.95
N TRP A 351 -10.82 5.12 2.18
CA TRP A 351 -11.63 5.05 3.40
C TRP A 351 -10.95 5.68 4.61
N ASP A 352 -11.73 5.92 5.64
CA ASP A 352 -11.34 6.15 7.02
C ASP A 352 -12.48 5.70 7.96
N VAL A 353 -12.30 5.87 9.29
CA VAL A 353 -13.32 5.43 10.27
C VAL A 353 -14.31 6.53 10.67
N GLY A 354 -14.16 7.72 10.13
CA GLY A 354 -15.06 8.84 10.39
C GLY A 354 -16.41 8.72 9.68
N PRO A 355 -17.37 9.57 9.99
CA PRO A 355 -18.68 9.59 9.33
C PRO A 355 -18.55 9.79 7.81
N GLY A 356 -19.21 8.92 7.00
CA GLY A 356 -19.10 8.95 5.54
C GLY A 356 -17.70 8.63 5.04
N GLY A 357 -16.92 7.83 5.78
CA GLY A 357 -15.51 7.57 5.52
C GLY A 357 -15.22 6.67 4.31
N TYR A 358 -16.18 5.93 3.76
CA TYR A 358 -15.97 5.10 2.58
C TYR A 358 -16.23 5.91 1.30
N GLN A 359 -15.17 6.16 0.51
CA GLN A 359 -15.19 7.06 -0.64
C GLN A 359 -14.56 6.46 -1.92
N LEU A 360 -14.62 5.14 -2.08
CA LEU A 360 -14.11 4.47 -3.28
C LEU A 360 -14.75 5.06 -4.56
N GLY A 361 -13.94 5.43 -5.53
CA GLY A 361 -14.36 6.07 -6.78
C GLY A 361 -14.60 7.58 -6.67
N ARG A 362 -14.35 8.20 -5.51
CA ARG A 362 -14.66 9.62 -5.26
C ARG A 362 -13.46 10.56 -5.26
N HIS A 363 -12.25 10.04 -5.28
CA HIS A 363 -11.05 10.90 -5.34
C HIS A 363 -10.96 11.66 -6.66
N PRO A 364 -10.27 12.83 -6.67
CA PRO A 364 -10.17 13.64 -7.88
C PRO A 364 -9.35 12.95 -8.99
N PRO A 365 -9.49 13.39 -10.26
CA PRO A 365 -8.65 12.92 -11.35
C PRO A 365 -7.16 13.07 -11.05
N GLY A 366 -6.36 12.09 -11.45
CA GLY A 366 -4.92 12.01 -11.15
C GLY A 366 -4.61 11.03 -10.02
N PHE A 367 -5.60 10.66 -9.20
CA PHE A 367 -5.47 9.62 -8.18
C PHE A 367 -5.89 8.25 -8.68
N ALA A 368 -5.13 7.23 -8.30
CA ALA A 368 -5.59 5.85 -8.25
C ALA A 368 -6.05 5.52 -6.82
N GLU A 369 -6.87 4.50 -6.69
CA GLU A 369 -7.43 4.09 -5.40
C GLU A 369 -7.32 2.58 -5.22
N TRP A 370 -6.97 2.13 -4.01
CA TRP A 370 -7.05 0.73 -3.65
C TRP A 370 -8.50 0.27 -3.74
N ASN A 371 -8.77 -0.75 -4.56
CA ASN A 371 -10.13 -1.23 -4.82
C ASN A 371 -10.44 -2.48 -3.98
N ASP A 372 -10.99 -2.26 -2.78
CA ASP A 372 -11.42 -3.33 -1.89
C ASP A 372 -12.59 -4.14 -2.47
N ARG A 373 -13.48 -3.53 -3.27
CA ARG A 373 -14.54 -4.26 -3.98
C ARG A 373 -13.98 -5.25 -5.00
N PHE A 374 -12.86 -4.91 -5.65
CA PHE A 374 -12.16 -5.86 -6.51
C PHE A 374 -11.61 -7.03 -5.71
N ARG A 375 -10.94 -6.76 -4.58
CA ARG A 375 -10.40 -7.78 -3.67
C ARG A 375 -11.50 -8.73 -3.21
N ASP A 376 -12.56 -8.17 -2.66
CA ASP A 376 -13.63 -8.95 -2.03
C ASP A 376 -14.41 -9.78 -3.05
N SER A 377 -14.76 -9.19 -4.18
CA SER A 377 -15.44 -9.90 -5.28
C SER A 377 -14.56 -11.00 -5.88
N THR A 378 -13.24 -10.77 -6.03
CA THR A 378 -12.30 -11.79 -6.50
C THR A 378 -12.24 -12.98 -5.54
N ARG A 379 -12.16 -12.73 -4.25
CA ARG A 379 -12.14 -13.78 -3.22
C ARG A 379 -13.45 -14.57 -3.18
N ARG A 380 -14.60 -13.89 -3.19
CA ARG A 380 -15.94 -14.51 -3.17
C ARG A 380 -16.20 -15.33 -4.44
N PHE A 381 -15.84 -14.82 -5.60
CA PHE A 381 -16.00 -15.54 -6.86
C PHE A 381 -15.20 -16.84 -6.85
N TRP A 382 -13.92 -16.80 -6.50
CA TRP A 382 -13.04 -17.98 -6.48
C TRP A 382 -13.31 -18.93 -5.31
N ARG A 383 -13.95 -18.47 -4.25
CA ARG A 383 -14.54 -19.32 -3.21
C ARG A 383 -15.75 -20.10 -3.72
N GLY A 384 -16.38 -19.66 -4.80
CA GLY A 384 -17.55 -20.27 -5.43
C GLY A 384 -18.88 -19.76 -4.88
N ASP A 385 -18.93 -18.54 -4.34
CA ASP A 385 -20.16 -17.93 -3.84
C ASP A 385 -21.17 -17.73 -4.98
N GLY A 386 -22.44 -18.03 -4.72
CA GLY A 386 -23.52 -17.80 -5.69
C GLY A 386 -23.84 -16.30 -5.83
N GLY A 387 -24.19 -15.88 -7.06
CA GLY A 387 -24.61 -14.51 -7.33
C GLY A 387 -23.48 -13.47 -7.49
N GLU A 388 -22.21 -13.88 -7.43
CA GLU A 388 -21.06 -12.97 -7.55
C GLU A 388 -20.74 -12.55 -8.99
N ARG A 389 -21.26 -13.24 -9.98
CA ARG A 389 -20.92 -13.03 -11.39
C ARG A 389 -21.07 -11.58 -11.88
N PRO A 390 -22.13 -10.82 -11.56
CA PRO A 390 -22.28 -9.43 -12.01
C PRO A 390 -21.22 -8.49 -11.42
N GLU A 391 -20.99 -8.59 -10.11
CA GLU A 391 -19.99 -7.77 -9.42
C GLU A 391 -18.58 -8.10 -9.93
N PHE A 392 -18.25 -9.38 -10.02
CA PHE A 392 -16.96 -9.84 -10.50
C PHE A 392 -16.69 -9.40 -11.96
N ALA A 393 -17.70 -9.50 -12.84
CA ALA A 393 -17.58 -9.01 -14.22
C ALA A 393 -17.33 -7.50 -14.28
N ALA A 394 -18.01 -6.70 -13.47
CA ALA A 394 -17.77 -5.26 -13.38
C ALA A 394 -16.35 -4.94 -12.90
N ARG A 395 -15.84 -5.71 -11.93
CA ARG A 395 -14.45 -5.57 -11.42
C ARG A 395 -13.43 -5.95 -12.50
N LEU A 396 -13.62 -7.06 -13.21
CA LEU A 396 -12.77 -7.48 -14.33
C LEU A 396 -12.72 -6.46 -15.47
N ALA A 397 -13.85 -5.80 -15.74
CA ALA A 397 -13.97 -4.76 -16.77
C ALA A 397 -13.34 -3.41 -16.37
N GLY A 398 -12.73 -3.31 -15.18
CA GLY A 398 -12.04 -2.10 -14.71
C GLY A 398 -12.87 -1.21 -13.80
N SER A 399 -13.94 -1.74 -13.21
CA SER A 399 -14.78 -1.01 -12.25
C SER A 399 -15.32 0.32 -12.82
N GLY A 400 -15.82 0.29 -14.06
CA GLY A 400 -16.31 1.49 -14.75
C GLY A 400 -17.47 2.17 -14.01
N ASP A 401 -18.30 1.40 -13.29
CA ASP A 401 -19.34 1.92 -12.39
C ASP A 401 -18.80 2.85 -11.29
N LEU A 402 -17.53 2.70 -10.91
CA LEU A 402 -16.85 3.48 -9.88
C LEU A 402 -15.95 4.58 -10.49
N PHE A 403 -15.25 4.26 -11.58
CA PHE A 403 -14.14 5.08 -12.06
C PHE A 403 -14.37 5.73 -13.44
N ASP A 404 -15.38 5.31 -14.24
CA ASP A 404 -15.63 5.91 -15.56
C ASP A 404 -16.44 7.21 -15.46
N SER A 405 -15.88 8.15 -14.71
CA SER A 405 -16.43 9.49 -14.51
C SER A 405 -15.31 10.52 -14.39
N HIS A 406 -15.63 11.80 -14.59
CA HIS A 406 -14.70 12.92 -14.35
C HIS A 406 -13.34 12.77 -15.07
N ALA A 407 -13.32 12.21 -16.29
CA ALA A 407 -12.11 11.96 -17.09
C ALA A 407 -11.10 10.97 -16.44
N ARG A 408 -11.50 10.17 -15.50
CA ARG A 408 -10.67 9.09 -14.92
C ARG A 408 -10.47 7.97 -15.95
N ARG A 409 -9.56 7.07 -15.67
CA ARG A 409 -9.16 5.97 -16.55
C ARG A 409 -9.16 4.64 -15.80
N PRO A 410 -9.18 3.48 -16.48
CA PRO A 410 -9.18 2.18 -15.81
C PRO A 410 -8.04 1.99 -14.82
N TRP A 411 -6.88 2.59 -15.07
CA TRP A 411 -5.72 2.52 -14.17
C TRP A 411 -5.97 3.11 -12.77
N ALA A 412 -7.04 3.90 -12.60
CA ALA A 412 -7.40 4.44 -11.30
C ALA A 412 -7.81 3.35 -10.30
N SER A 413 -8.23 2.18 -10.78
CA SER A 413 -8.48 1.01 -9.95
C SER A 413 -7.16 0.27 -9.69
N ILE A 414 -6.64 0.30 -8.45
CA ILE A 414 -5.58 -0.61 -8.01
C ILE A 414 -6.23 -1.93 -7.63
N ASN A 415 -5.95 -2.96 -8.42
CA ASN A 415 -6.54 -4.30 -8.29
C ASN A 415 -5.59 -5.21 -7.52
N TYR A 416 -6.06 -5.80 -6.44
CA TYR A 416 -5.30 -6.71 -5.60
C TYR A 416 -6.19 -7.82 -5.02
N ALA A 417 -5.60 -8.96 -4.68
CA ALA A 417 -6.26 -10.05 -3.98
C ALA A 417 -5.89 -10.09 -2.49
N ALA A 418 -4.70 -9.57 -2.16
CA ALA A 418 -4.18 -9.42 -0.80
C ALA A 418 -3.31 -8.16 -0.70
N SER A 419 -3.19 -7.60 0.50
CA SER A 419 -2.30 -6.50 0.88
C SER A 419 -1.72 -6.77 2.26
N HIS A 420 -0.87 -5.86 2.78
CA HIS A 420 -0.34 -5.99 4.14
C HIS A 420 -1.44 -6.10 5.21
N ASP A 421 -2.57 -5.40 5.00
CA ASP A 421 -3.74 -5.40 5.90
C ASP A 421 -4.72 -6.49 5.49
N GLY A 422 -4.77 -7.55 6.25
CA GLY A 422 -5.59 -8.73 6.02
C GLY A 422 -4.78 -10.02 5.86
N PHE A 423 -5.43 -11.05 5.34
CA PHE A 423 -4.78 -12.31 5.01
C PHE A 423 -3.86 -12.18 3.80
N THR A 424 -2.69 -12.84 3.84
CA THR A 424 -1.92 -13.14 2.63
C THR A 424 -2.73 -14.03 1.68
N LEU A 425 -2.35 -14.12 0.42
CA LEU A 425 -3.07 -14.96 -0.53
C LEU A 425 -3.05 -16.45 -0.14
N ALA A 426 -1.97 -16.93 0.48
CA ALA A 426 -1.90 -18.27 1.04
C ALA A 426 -2.89 -18.45 2.20
N ASP A 427 -3.02 -17.47 3.09
CA ASP A 427 -3.94 -17.52 4.21
C ASP A 427 -5.40 -17.42 3.77
N VAL A 428 -5.72 -16.63 2.74
CA VAL A 428 -7.06 -16.59 2.10
C VAL A 428 -7.52 -17.99 1.67
N THR A 429 -6.58 -18.85 1.26
CA THR A 429 -6.90 -20.21 0.80
C THR A 429 -6.64 -21.30 1.84
N SER A 430 -6.25 -20.94 3.07
CA SER A 430 -5.87 -21.93 4.09
C SER A 430 -6.59 -21.75 5.41
N PHE A 431 -7.15 -20.57 5.68
CA PHE A 431 -7.82 -20.26 6.93
C PHE A 431 -9.24 -19.75 6.72
N ALA A 432 -10.19 -20.30 7.43
CA ALA A 432 -11.57 -19.80 7.46
C ALA A 432 -11.74 -18.70 8.50
N GLN A 433 -10.89 -18.70 9.55
CA GLN A 433 -10.94 -17.75 10.65
C GLN A 433 -9.57 -17.09 10.86
N ARG A 434 -9.57 -15.89 11.45
CA ARG A 434 -8.32 -15.23 11.84
C ARG A 434 -7.69 -15.87 13.07
N HIS A 435 -6.37 -15.83 13.13
CA HIS A 435 -5.54 -16.34 14.22
C HIS A 435 -4.53 -15.26 14.65
N ASN A 436 -5.05 -14.21 15.32
CA ASN A 436 -4.28 -13.04 15.76
C ASN A 436 -3.84 -13.14 17.23
N GLU A 437 -3.89 -14.32 17.86
CA GLU A 437 -3.59 -14.52 19.29
C GLU A 437 -2.20 -13.99 19.65
N ALA A 438 -1.23 -14.09 18.73
CA ALA A 438 0.13 -13.59 18.92
C ALA A 438 0.21 -12.06 19.10
N ASN A 439 -0.82 -11.30 18.69
CA ASN A 439 -0.89 -9.85 18.87
C ASN A 439 -1.23 -9.45 20.31
N GLY A 440 -1.73 -10.40 21.11
CA GLY A 440 -2.10 -10.15 22.52
C GLY A 440 -3.33 -9.25 22.68
N GLU A 441 -4.27 -9.32 21.72
CA GLU A 441 -5.53 -8.57 21.68
C GLU A 441 -6.78 -9.48 21.69
N ASP A 442 -6.63 -10.68 22.29
CA ASP A 442 -7.69 -11.70 22.43
C ASP A 442 -8.32 -12.11 21.09
N ASN A 443 -7.55 -12.06 19.99
CA ASN A 443 -8.02 -12.34 18.63
C ASN A 443 -9.23 -11.47 18.20
N LYS A 444 -9.34 -10.22 18.72
CA LYS A 444 -10.43 -9.29 18.40
C LYS A 444 -10.05 -8.25 17.35
N ASP A 445 -8.76 -8.06 17.14
CA ASP A 445 -8.16 -7.14 16.18
C ASP A 445 -8.22 -7.66 14.74
N GLY A 446 -7.94 -6.79 13.78
CA GLY A 446 -7.95 -7.11 12.36
C GLY A 446 -9.34 -7.19 11.72
N GLN A 447 -9.37 -7.53 10.44
CA GLN A 447 -10.60 -7.59 9.65
C GLN A 447 -11.51 -8.74 10.11
N GLY A 448 -12.82 -8.47 10.23
CA GLY A 448 -13.83 -9.48 10.58
C GLY A 448 -14.16 -10.43 9.43
N GLU A 449 -14.29 -9.86 8.22
CA GLU A 449 -14.66 -10.61 7.01
C GLU A 449 -13.44 -10.71 6.08
N ASN A 450 -12.97 -11.94 5.86
CA ASN A 450 -11.80 -12.19 5.00
C ASN A 450 -12.18 -12.76 3.62
N TYR A 451 -13.41 -13.23 3.45
CA TYR A 451 -13.90 -13.96 2.26
C TYR A 451 -12.97 -15.12 1.86
N SER A 452 -12.40 -15.77 2.86
CA SER A 452 -11.46 -16.87 2.74
C SER A 452 -12.14 -18.25 2.82
N ALA A 453 -11.39 -19.31 2.47
CA ALA A 453 -11.82 -20.70 2.65
C ALA A 453 -10.63 -21.60 2.97
N ASN A 454 -10.81 -22.55 3.91
CA ASN A 454 -9.76 -23.48 4.30
C ASN A 454 -9.69 -24.77 3.45
N TRP A 455 -10.65 -24.96 2.55
CA TRP A 455 -10.76 -26.13 1.66
C TRP A 455 -10.78 -27.47 2.39
N GLY A 456 -11.34 -27.50 3.60
CA GLY A 456 -11.58 -28.69 4.39
C GLY A 456 -10.68 -28.85 5.61
N VAL A 457 -9.54 -28.14 5.70
CA VAL A 457 -8.63 -28.17 6.85
C VAL A 457 -8.18 -26.77 7.21
N GLU A 458 -8.34 -26.36 8.46
CA GLU A 458 -7.85 -25.08 8.96
C GLU A 458 -6.33 -25.08 9.06
N GLY A 459 -5.67 -24.14 8.37
CA GLY A 459 -4.22 -24.03 8.37
C GLY A 459 -3.49 -25.02 7.46
N THR A 460 -2.28 -25.39 7.85
CA THR A 460 -1.41 -26.30 7.08
C THR A 460 -1.91 -27.72 7.08
N THR A 461 -1.69 -28.47 5.99
CA THR A 461 -2.07 -29.88 5.84
C THR A 461 -1.10 -30.61 4.92
N ASP A 462 -0.95 -31.92 5.13
CA ASP A 462 -0.20 -32.81 4.23
C ASP A 462 -1.10 -33.44 3.14
N ASP A 463 -2.39 -33.13 3.13
CA ASP A 463 -3.32 -33.63 2.10
C ASP A 463 -3.01 -32.94 0.77
N LYS A 464 -2.53 -33.74 -0.19
CA LYS A 464 -2.14 -33.27 -1.52
C LYS A 464 -3.31 -32.70 -2.32
N ASN A 465 -4.53 -33.26 -2.18
CA ASN A 465 -5.70 -32.80 -2.92
C ASN A 465 -6.12 -31.40 -2.43
N ILE A 466 -6.09 -31.18 -1.11
CA ILE A 466 -6.39 -29.87 -0.52
C ILE A 466 -5.34 -28.84 -0.94
N ASN A 467 -4.06 -29.18 -0.84
CA ASN A 467 -2.95 -28.29 -1.22
C ASN A 467 -3.00 -27.93 -2.71
N GLU A 468 -3.33 -28.88 -3.58
CA GLU A 468 -3.51 -28.63 -5.01
C GLU A 468 -4.72 -27.73 -5.30
N ALA A 469 -5.85 -27.95 -4.64
CA ALA A 469 -7.02 -27.06 -4.73
C ALA A 469 -6.68 -25.63 -4.31
N ARG A 470 -6.02 -25.46 -3.17
CA ARG A 470 -5.53 -24.15 -2.69
C ARG A 470 -4.59 -23.49 -3.69
N ALA A 471 -3.64 -24.23 -4.25
CA ALA A 471 -2.70 -23.73 -5.23
C ALA A 471 -3.39 -23.27 -6.54
N ARG A 472 -4.40 -24.03 -7.03
CA ARG A 472 -5.21 -23.64 -8.19
C ARG A 472 -5.95 -22.34 -7.94
N VAL A 473 -6.63 -22.22 -6.81
CA VAL A 473 -7.37 -21.00 -6.44
C VAL A 473 -6.43 -19.81 -6.34
N ARG A 474 -5.25 -19.94 -5.73
CA ARG A 474 -4.24 -18.87 -5.68
C ARG A 474 -3.82 -18.42 -7.08
N ARG A 475 -3.49 -19.37 -7.97
CA ARG A 475 -3.14 -19.05 -9.36
C ARG A 475 -4.29 -18.38 -10.12
N ALA A 476 -5.53 -18.82 -9.91
CA ALA A 476 -6.71 -18.21 -10.51
C ALA A 476 -6.95 -16.77 -10.03
N MET A 477 -6.77 -16.49 -8.73
CA MET A 477 -6.82 -15.14 -8.17
C MET A 477 -5.71 -14.25 -8.73
N LEU A 478 -4.47 -14.74 -8.80
CA LEU A 478 -3.33 -14.00 -9.37
C LEU A 478 -3.53 -13.70 -10.87
N ALA A 479 -4.01 -14.66 -11.65
CA ALA A 479 -4.37 -14.45 -13.05
C ALA A 479 -5.49 -13.41 -13.19
N THR A 480 -6.48 -13.42 -12.29
CA THR A 480 -7.56 -12.43 -12.25
C THR A 480 -7.01 -11.03 -12.02
N VAL A 481 -6.14 -10.84 -11.02
CA VAL A 481 -5.48 -9.54 -10.73
C VAL A 481 -4.70 -9.05 -11.95
N MET A 482 -3.91 -9.93 -12.60
CA MET A 482 -3.06 -9.55 -13.73
C MET A 482 -3.84 -9.31 -15.01
N PHE A 483 -4.95 -10.01 -15.24
CA PHE A 483 -5.71 -9.91 -16.49
C PHE A 483 -6.94 -8.99 -16.40
N ALA A 484 -7.31 -8.51 -15.22
CA ALA A 484 -8.33 -7.48 -15.07
C ALA A 484 -7.86 -6.12 -15.63
N HIS A 485 -8.82 -5.30 -16.07
CA HIS A 485 -8.57 -3.89 -16.34
C HIS A 485 -8.28 -3.15 -15.04
N GLY A 486 -7.32 -2.25 -15.06
CA GLY A 486 -6.83 -1.52 -13.90
C GLY A 486 -5.33 -1.67 -13.74
N THR A 487 -4.81 -1.24 -12.60
CA THR A 487 -3.40 -1.39 -12.24
C THR A 487 -3.26 -2.54 -11.23
N PRO A 488 -2.58 -3.63 -11.56
CA PRO A 488 -2.41 -4.75 -10.65
C PRO A 488 -1.40 -4.43 -9.55
N MET A 489 -1.72 -4.89 -8.33
CA MET A 489 -0.83 -4.89 -7.18
C MET A 489 -0.70 -6.30 -6.61
N LEU A 490 0.52 -6.69 -6.27
CA LEU A 490 0.90 -7.97 -5.67
C LEU A 490 1.53 -7.73 -4.32
N LEU A 491 1.09 -8.46 -3.29
CA LEU A 491 1.75 -8.46 -1.98
C LEU A 491 3.01 -9.33 -2.02
N ALA A 492 4.10 -8.81 -1.48
CA ALA A 492 5.39 -9.52 -1.42
C ALA A 492 5.28 -10.88 -0.73
N GLY A 493 5.69 -11.91 -1.44
CA GLY A 493 5.64 -13.31 -1.00
C GLY A 493 4.43 -14.09 -1.47
N ASP A 494 3.38 -13.44 -1.98
CA ASP A 494 2.21 -14.14 -2.54
C ASP A 494 2.61 -14.98 -3.77
N GLU A 495 3.64 -14.54 -4.50
CA GLU A 495 4.19 -15.25 -5.68
C GLU A 495 4.85 -16.59 -5.36
N PHE A 496 5.17 -16.86 -4.08
CA PHE A 496 5.67 -18.16 -3.63
C PHE A 496 4.89 -18.77 -2.45
N GLY A 497 3.71 -18.21 -2.14
CA GLY A 497 2.78 -18.75 -1.17
C GLY A 497 3.12 -18.45 0.29
N ARG A 498 3.67 -17.25 0.59
CA ARG A 498 3.90 -16.76 1.95
C ARG A 498 2.63 -16.83 2.78
N SER A 499 2.73 -17.35 4.00
CA SER A 499 1.67 -17.36 5.01
C SER A 499 2.08 -16.57 6.24
N GLN A 500 1.12 -15.95 6.90
CA GLN A 500 1.22 -15.35 8.24
C GLN A 500 0.60 -16.25 9.33
N GLY A 501 0.33 -17.53 8.99
CA GLY A 501 -0.27 -18.49 9.94
C GLY A 501 -1.71 -18.13 10.32
N GLY A 502 -2.43 -17.45 9.41
CA GLY A 502 -3.79 -16.99 9.68
C GLY A 502 -3.87 -15.69 10.50
N ASN A 503 -2.74 -15.01 10.73
CA ASN A 503 -2.76 -13.66 11.31
C ASN A 503 -3.10 -12.64 10.22
N ASN A 504 -4.27 -12.00 10.32
CA ASN A 504 -4.73 -11.01 9.36
C ASN A 504 -4.47 -9.56 9.79
N ASN A 505 -3.66 -9.35 10.84
CA ASN A 505 -3.31 -8.02 11.36
C ASN A 505 -1.90 -8.03 11.97
N ALA A 506 -0.90 -8.40 11.17
CA ALA A 506 0.47 -8.61 11.62
C ALA A 506 1.26 -7.33 11.95
N TYR A 507 0.56 -6.23 12.29
CA TYR A 507 1.15 -4.89 12.49
C TYR A 507 2.23 -4.84 13.58
N CYS A 508 2.15 -5.74 14.56
CA CYS A 508 3.08 -5.82 15.70
C CYS A 508 3.99 -7.06 15.66
N GLN A 509 4.07 -7.76 14.54
CA GLN A 509 4.84 -9.00 14.39
C GLN A 509 6.16 -8.74 13.64
N ASP A 510 7.16 -8.13 14.30
CA ASP A 510 8.53 -7.97 13.76
C ASP A 510 9.33 -9.27 13.96
N ASN A 511 8.86 -10.35 13.33
CA ASN A 511 9.40 -11.71 13.45
C ASN A 511 9.06 -12.55 12.19
N GLU A 512 9.25 -13.87 12.28
CA GLU A 512 9.04 -14.83 11.19
C GLU A 512 7.60 -14.87 10.65
N VAL A 513 6.61 -14.41 11.40
CA VAL A 513 5.22 -14.29 10.90
C VAL A 513 5.16 -13.31 9.72
N SER A 514 5.90 -12.22 9.82
CA SER A 514 5.87 -11.13 8.82
C SER A 514 7.03 -11.16 7.83
N TRP A 515 8.21 -11.68 8.23
CA TRP A 515 9.39 -11.69 7.35
C TRP A 515 9.28 -12.76 6.27
N LEU A 516 9.71 -12.44 5.06
CA LEU A 516 9.68 -13.39 3.94
C LEU A 516 10.58 -14.59 4.21
N ASP A 517 10.03 -15.79 4.05
CA ASP A 517 10.78 -17.04 4.12
C ASP A 517 11.30 -17.45 2.73
N TRP A 518 12.53 -17.09 2.45
CA TRP A 518 13.16 -17.39 1.17
C TRP A 518 13.39 -18.88 0.92
N THR A 519 13.31 -19.73 1.95
CA THR A 519 13.36 -21.19 1.75
C THR A 519 12.11 -21.69 1.06
N MET A 520 10.95 -21.07 1.30
CA MET A 520 9.71 -21.36 0.56
C MET A 520 9.85 -20.98 -0.92
N ALA A 521 10.47 -19.83 -1.21
CA ALA A 521 10.71 -19.36 -2.57
C ALA A 521 11.59 -20.35 -3.38
N GLU A 522 12.50 -21.06 -2.73
CA GLU A 522 13.37 -22.05 -3.33
C GLU A 522 12.79 -23.48 -3.32
N SER A 523 11.67 -23.72 -2.68
CA SER A 523 10.94 -24.99 -2.76
C SER A 523 10.41 -25.24 -4.18
N ASN A 524 10.14 -26.50 -4.53
CA ASN A 524 9.57 -26.83 -5.83
C ASN A 524 8.25 -26.09 -6.11
N GLU A 525 7.35 -26.03 -5.12
CA GLU A 525 6.08 -25.31 -5.24
C GLU A 525 6.29 -23.80 -5.39
N GLY A 526 7.21 -23.21 -4.61
CA GLY A 526 7.57 -21.81 -4.70
C GLY A 526 8.14 -21.45 -6.07
N GLN A 527 9.00 -22.29 -6.64
CA GLN A 527 9.57 -22.07 -7.97
C GLN A 527 8.51 -22.15 -9.07
N ILE A 528 7.59 -23.11 -9.02
CA ILE A 528 6.46 -23.23 -9.96
C ILE A 528 5.58 -21.97 -9.85
N SER A 529 5.22 -21.56 -8.65
CA SER A 529 4.37 -20.39 -8.43
C SER A 529 5.03 -19.10 -8.90
N ARG A 530 6.31 -18.87 -8.59
CA ARG A 530 7.07 -17.69 -9.08
C ARG A 530 7.15 -17.63 -10.60
N ARG A 531 7.44 -18.78 -11.26
CA ARG A 531 7.45 -18.85 -12.71
C ARG A 531 6.08 -18.49 -13.28
N PHE A 532 5.00 -19.05 -12.74
CA PHE A 532 3.64 -18.73 -13.15
C PHE A 532 3.35 -17.22 -13.02
N VAL A 533 3.72 -16.59 -11.89
CA VAL A 533 3.52 -15.15 -11.70
C VAL A 533 4.31 -14.33 -12.72
N SER A 534 5.57 -14.68 -12.96
CA SER A 534 6.38 -14.01 -13.98
C SER A 534 5.76 -14.13 -15.39
N GLU A 535 5.23 -15.30 -15.73
CA GLU A 535 4.56 -15.56 -17.03
C GLU A 535 3.29 -14.72 -17.19
N ILE A 536 2.40 -14.66 -16.19
CA ILE A 536 1.18 -13.84 -16.29
C ILE A 536 1.47 -12.35 -16.33
N ILE A 537 2.53 -11.88 -15.68
CA ILE A 537 3.00 -10.49 -15.80
C ILE A 537 3.54 -10.23 -17.21
N ALA A 538 4.35 -11.15 -17.77
CA ALA A 538 4.87 -11.04 -19.13
C ALA A 538 3.73 -10.99 -20.16
N LEU A 539 2.73 -11.87 -20.07
CA LEU A 539 1.54 -11.87 -20.93
C LEU A 539 0.78 -10.54 -20.84
N ARG A 540 0.62 -9.98 -19.64
CA ARG A 540 0.02 -8.64 -19.50
C ARG A 540 0.82 -7.57 -20.23
N GLN A 541 2.15 -7.63 -20.16
CA GLN A 541 3.03 -6.66 -20.84
C GLN A 541 3.02 -6.83 -22.37
N GLU A 542 2.89 -8.03 -22.86
CA GLU A 542 2.82 -8.36 -24.28
C GLU A 542 1.50 -7.94 -24.91
N HIS A 543 0.37 -8.32 -24.29
CA HIS A 543 -0.95 -8.16 -24.89
C HIS A 543 -1.63 -6.85 -24.50
N THR A 544 -1.76 -5.93 -25.48
CA THR A 544 -2.39 -4.63 -25.26
C THR A 544 -3.87 -4.72 -24.87
N ALA A 545 -4.58 -5.77 -25.25
CA ALA A 545 -5.96 -6.03 -24.86
C ALA A 545 -6.14 -6.21 -23.32
N LEU A 546 -5.08 -6.59 -22.59
CA LEU A 546 -5.11 -6.71 -21.13
C LEU A 546 -4.85 -5.38 -20.40
N ARG A 547 -4.36 -4.37 -21.09
CA ARG A 547 -3.93 -3.08 -20.51
C ARG A 547 -4.39 -1.87 -21.29
N SER A 548 -5.64 -1.89 -21.74
CA SER A 548 -6.27 -0.75 -22.44
C SER A 548 -6.20 0.51 -21.58
N ARG A 549 -5.96 1.66 -22.23
CA ARG A 549 -5.94 2.98 -21.59
C ARG A 549 -7.32 3.59 -21.39
N HIS A 550 -8.36 2.98 -21.96
CA HIS A 550 -9.74 3.44 -21.92
C HIS A 550 -10.63 2.33 -21.41
N PHE A 551 -11.75 2.70 -20.81
CA PHE A 551 -12.79 1.74 -20.49
C PHE A 551 -13.33 1.11 -21.76
N LEU A 552 -13.70 -0.15 -21.68
CA LEU A 552 -14.30 -0.94 -22.75
C LEU A 552 -15.81 -1.07 -22.46
N HIS A 553 -16.62 -0.74 -23.46
CA HIS A 553 -18.07 -0.67 -23.29
C HIS A 553 -18.85 -1.66 -24.18
N GLY A 554 -18.16 -2.48 -24.95
CA GLY A 554 -18.81 -3.39 -25.88
C GLY A 554 -19.48 -2.70 -27.10
N HIS A 555 -19.05 -1.47 -27.41
CA HIS A 555 -19.58 -0.68 -28.53
C HIS A 555 -18.64 -0.57 -29.73
N ARG A 556 -17.36 -0.82 -29.51
CA ARG A 556 -16.36 -0.77 -30.58
C ARG A 556 -16.17 -2.16 -31.16
N GLU A 557 -16.12 -2.24 -32.47
CA GLU A 557 -15.81 -3.47 -33.22
C GLU A 557 -14.41 -3.39 -33.81
N PRO A 558 -13.37 -3.93 -33.16
CA PRO A 558 -12.05 -4.10 -33.76
C PRO A 558 -12.08 -4.87 -35.07
N ALA A 559 -12.99 -5.84 -35.22
CA ALA A 559 -13.33 -6.52 -36.46
C ALA A 559 -14.85 -6.78 -36.52
N PRO A 560 -15.44 -7.00 -37.70
CA PRO A 560 -16.86 -7.28 -37.83
C PRO A 560 -17.31 -8.44 -36.93
N GLY A 561 -18.32 -8.16 -36.06
CA GLY A 561 -18.86 -9.13 -35.09
C GLY A 561 -17.93 -9.42 -33.89
N VAL A 562 -16.80 -8.73 -33.76
CA VAL A 562 -15.86 -8.88 -32.64
C VAL A 562 -15.80 -7.56 -31.86
N PHE A 563 -16.48 -7.49 -30.74
CA PHE A 563 -16.49 -6.31 -29.87
C PHE A 563 -15.22 -6.19 -29.01
N ASP A 564 -14.88 -4.97 -28.60
CA ASP A 564 -13.73 -4.66 -27.75
C ASP A 564 -13.80 -5.37 -26.38
N ILE A 565 -15.01 -5.60 -25.85
CA ILE A 565 -15.31 -6.47 -24.71
C ILE A 565 -16.67 -7.16 -24.93
N ALA A 566 -16.74 -8.44 -24.60
CA ALA A 566 -18.01 -9.21 -24.66
C ALA A 566 -17.98 -10.36 -23.65
N TRP A 567 -19.16 -10.77 -23.18
CA TRP A 567 -19.37 -11.77 -22.14
C TRP A 567 -20.19 -12.94 -22.69
N PHE A 568 -19.72 -14.15 -22.42
CA PHE A 568 -20.34 -15.36 -22.93
C PHE A 568 -20.55 -16.38 -21.80
N ASN A 569 -21.50 -17.28 -22.01
CA ASN A 569 -21.70 -18.48 -21.22
C ASN A 569 -20.72 -19.59 -21.66
N GLU A 570 -20.84 -20.77 -21.07
CA GLU A 570 -20.04 -21.96 -21.40
C GLU A 570 -20.29 -22.49 -22.81
N ASP A 571 -21.43 -22.22 -23.40
CA ASP A 571 -21.80 -22.64 -24.78
C ASP A 571 -21.23 -21.67 -25.83
N GLY A 572 -20.54 -20.60 -25.45
CA GLY A 572 -20.02 -19.56 -26.34
C GLY A 572 -21.06 -18.57 -26.84
N GLU A 573 -22.23 -18.54 -26.22
CA GLU A 573 -23.32 -17.62 -26.52
C GLU A 573 -23.25 -16.41 -25.57
N ASN A 574 -23.77 -15.25 -26.01
CA ASN A 574 -23.86 -14.08 -25.15
C ASN A 574 -24.63 -14.38 -23.86
N VAL A 575 -24.14 -13.95 -22.72
CA VAL A 575 -24.82 -14.12 -21.43
C VAL A 575 -26.21 -13.43 -21.49
N PRO A 576 -27.33 -14.15 -21.37
CA PRO A 576 -28.66 -13.54 -21.35
C PRO A 576 -28.82 -12.64 -20.12
N GLU A 577 -29.52 -11.50 -20.25
CA GLU A 577 -29.74 -10.55 -19.16
C GLU A 577 -30.34 -11.22 -17.92
N SER A 578 -31.29 -12.10 -18.08
CA SER A 578 -31.91 -12.85 -16.97
C SER A 578 -30.99 -13.84 -16.28
N SER A 579 -29.88 -14.22 -16.92
CA SER A 579 -28.91 -15.18 -16.38
C SER A 579 -27.87 -14.52 -15.46
N TRP A 580 -27.66 -13.20 -15.57
CA TRP A 580 -26.60 -12.53 -14.79
C TRP A 580 -26.79 -12.67 -13.27
N THR A 581 -28.01 -12.53 -12.78
CA THR A 581 -28.30 -12.56 -11.34
C THR A 581 -28.66 -13.94 -10.82
N ASN A 582 -28.66 -14.97 -11.66
CA ASN A 582 -28.95 -16.34 -11.23
C ASN A 582 -27.75 -16.91 -10.43
N PRO A 583 -27.92 -17.24 -9.13
CA PRO A 583 -26.82 -17.72 -8.28
C PRO A 583 -26.25 -19.07 -8.70
N GLU A 584 -27.00 -19.87 -9.47
CA GLU A 584 -26.52 -21.16 -9.97
C GLU A 584 -25.61 -21.02 -11.20
N HIS A 585 -25.71 -19.93 -11.93
CA HIS A 585 -24.85 -19.64 -13.09
C HIS A 585 -23.57 -18.97 -12.63
N ARG A 586 -22.50 -19.74 -12.42
CA ARG A 586 -21.21 -19.29 -11.87
C ARG A 586 -20.12 -19.17 -12.93
N LEU A 587 -20.23 -19.93 -14.03
CA LEU A 587 -19.27 -19.93 -15.13
C LEU A 587 -19.31 -18.60 -15.90
N LEU A 588 -18.16 -18.15 -16.38
CA LEU A 588 -18.06 -16.89 -17.13
C LEU A 588 -16.95 -16.98 -18.18
N CYS A 589 -17.22 -16.47 -19.37
CA CYS A 589 -16.25 -16.29 -20.43
C CYS A 589 -16.18 -14.81 -20.80
N LEU A 590 -14.99 -14.22 -20.66
CA LEU A 590 -14.70 -12.83 -21.04
C LEU A 590 -13.85 -12.81 -22.31
N ARG A 591 -14.34 -12.16 -23.39
CA ARG A 591 -13.52 -11.87 -24.58
C ARG A 591 -13.19 -10.40 -24.65
N ARG A 592 -11.89 -10.11 -24.90
CA ARG A 592 -11.39 -8.78 -25.22
C ARG A 592 -10.69 -8.79 -26.56
N ALA A 593 -10.90 -7.76 -27.34
CA ALA A 593 -10.27 -7.63 -28.65
C ALA A 593 -9.68 -6.23 -28.86
N THR A 594 -8.56 -6.17 -29.53
CA THR A 594 -7.92 -4.91 -29.91
C THR A 594 -7.34 -4.98 -31.30
N ARG A 595 -7.46 -3.90 -32.07
CA ARG A 595 -6.81 -3.75 -33.38
C ARG A 595 -5.38 -3.31 -33.19
N ASN A 596 -4.44 -4.05 -33.76
CA ASN A 596 -3.02 -3.75 -33.74
C ASN A 596 -2.64 -2.73 -34.81
N ALA A 597 -1.42 -2.21 -34.75
CA ALA A 597 -0.91 -1.23 -35.72
C ALA A 597 -0.79 -1.82 -37.13
N ASP A 598 -0.59 -3.13 -37.26
CA ASP A 598 -0.54 -3.88 -38.53
C ASP A 598 -1.92 -4.26 -39.07
N ALA A 599 -2.98 -3.68 -38.52
CA ALA A 599 -4.38 -3.93 -38.81
C ALA A 599 -4.91 -5.32 -38.45
N THR A 600 -4.08 -6.20 -37.90
CA THR A 600 -4.55 -7.48 -37.31
C THR A 600 -5.37 -7.21 -36.04
N VAL A 601 -6.22 -8.15 -35.62
CA VAL A 601 -6.96 -8.06 -34.37
C VAL A 601 -6.51 -9.17 -33.42
N SER A 602 -6.00 -8.76 -32.27
CA SER A 602 -5.70 -9.67 -31.16
C SER A 602 -6.95 -9.89 -30.33
N ILE A 603 -7.28 -11.15 -30.09
CA ILE A 603 -8.46 -11.58 -29.32
C ILE A 603 -7.96 -12.43 -28.15
N LEU A 604 -8.33 -12.03 -26.93
CA LEU A 604 -8.07 -12.79 -25.72
C LEU A 604 -9.39 -13.24 -25.11
N THR A 605 -9.51 -14.52 -24.87
CA THR A 605 -10.68 -15.14 -24.26
C THR A 605 -10.29 -15.75 -22.92
N PHE A 606 -10.86 -15.27 -21.83
CA PHE A 606 -10.58 -15.70 -20.48
C PHE A 606 -11.76 -16.51 -19.96
N LEU A 607 -11.55 -17.82 -19.81
CA LEU A 607 -12.52 -18.82 -19.36
C LEU A 607 -12.36 -18.99 -17.86
N LEU A 608 -13.47 -18.91 -17.11
CA LEU A 608 -13.46 -18.80 -15.64
C LEU A 608 -14.44 -19.83 -15.05
N ASN A 609 -13.92 -20.78 -14.33
CA ASN A 609 -14.66 -21.84 -13.64
C ASN A 609 -14.39 -21.79 -12.12
N PRO A 610 -15.26 -21.15 -11.31
CA PRO A 610 -15.14 -21.13 -9.85
C PRO A 610 -15.77 -22.35 -9.16
N THR A 611 -16.29 -23.32 -9.93
CA THR A 611 -16.98 -24.50 -9.36
C THR A 611 -16.00 -25.62 -9.00
N GLY A 612 -16.47 -26.58 -8.22
CA GLY A 612 -15.68 -27.76 -7.84
C GLY A 612 -15.58 -28.86 -8.90
N GLU A 613 -16.15 -28.65 -10.08
CA GLU A 613 -16.20 -29.61 -11.18
C GLU A 613 -15.51 -29.07 -12.43
N GLU A 614 -15.07 -29.96 -13.32
CA GLU A 614 -14.57 -29.56 -14.64
C GLU A 614 -15.74 -29.21 -15.55
N HIS A 615 -15.62 -28.13 -16.30
CA HIS A 615 -16.60 -27.69 -17.30
C HIS A 615 -15.97 -27.50 -18.67
N ALA A 616 -16.69 -27.90 -19.73
CA ALA A 616 -16.30 -27.68 -21.10
C ALA A 616 -16.84 -26.35 -21.61
N PHE A 617 -15.96 -25.48 -22.07
CA PHE A 617 -16.32 -24.20 -22.69
C PHE A 617 -16.21 -24.29 -24.21
N GLN A 618 -17.21 -23.80 -24.91
CA GLN A 618 -17.18 -23.55 -26.34
C GLN A 618 -16.63 -22.14 -26.59
N LEU A 619 -15.60 -22.00 -27.46
CA LEU A 619 -15.11 -20.67 -27.82
C LEU A 619 -16.17 -19.90 -28.64
N PRO A 620 -16.39 -18.61 -28.33
CA PRO A 620 -17.33 -17.77 -29.08
C PRO A 620 -16.93 -17.56 -30.56
N GLU A 621 -17.92 -17.44 -31.43
CA GLU A 621 -17.68 -17.09 -32.85
C GLU A 621 -17.05 -15.68 -32.99
N PRO A 622 -16.19 -15.39 -34.00
CA PRO A 622 -15.85 -16.28 -35.10
C PRO A 622 -14.88 -17.39 -34.69
N ALA A 623 -15.03 -18.57 -35.32
CA ALA A 623 -14.11 -19.67 -35.14
C ALA A 623 -12.75 -19.37 -35.74
N LEU A 624 -11.74 -19.20 -34.90
CA LEU A 624 -10.38 -18.88 -35.27
C LEU A 624 -9.41 -19.94 -34.73
N PRO A 625 -8.25 -20.12 -35.36
CA PRO A 625 -7.15 -20.84 -34.73
C PRO A 625 -6.84 -20.19 -33.37
N ALA A 626 -6.67 -21.01 -32.36
CA ALA A 626 -6.53 -20.54 -31.00
C ALA A 626 -5.41 -21.28 -30.28
N VAL A 627 -4.80 -20.58 -29.33
CA VAL A 627 -3.68 -21.08 -28.53
C VAL A 627 -3.99 -20.84 -27.06
N ILE A 628 -3.87 -21.85 -26.21
CA ILE A 628 -3.91 -21.68 -24.76
C ILE A 628 -2.58 -21.04 -24.33
N LEU A 629 -2.67 -19.87 -23.72
CA LEU A 629 -1.52 -19.17 -23.16
C LEU A 629 -1.25 -19.57 -21.72
N ILE A 630 -2.30 -19.75 -20.92
CA ILE A 630 -2.23 -20.11 -19.50
C ILE A 630 -3.42 -21.02 -19.15
N ASP A 631 -3.12 -22.07 -18.38
CA ASP A 631 -4.11 -22.87 -17.65
C ASP A 631 -3.71 -22.90 -16.16
N THR A 632 -4.53 -22.31 -15.28
CA THR A 632 -4.22 -22.23 -13.84
C THR A 632 -4.30 -23.59 -13.14
N ALA A 633 -4.97 -24.59 -13.75
CA ALA A 633 -4.99 -25.97 -13.28
C ALA A 633 -3.68 -26.71 -13.64
N ARG A 634 -3.02 -26.30 -14.72
CA ARG A 634 -1.83 -26.96 -15.28
C ARG A 634 -0.72 -25.94 -15.57
N PRO A 635 -0.09 -25.39 -14.54
CA PRO A 635 0.86 -24.28 -14.67
C PRO A 635 2.15 -24.65 -15.42
N ASP A 636 2.44 -25.94 -15.59
CA ASP A 636 3.64 -26.44 -16.26
C ASP A 636 3.41 -26.82 -17.73
N ASP A 637 2.13 -26.82 -18.18
CA ASP A 637 1.84 -27.16 -19.57
C ASP A 637 2.30 -26.01 -20.47
N ALA A 638 3.01 -26.37 -21.53
CA ALA A 638 3.43 -25.43 -22.55
C ALA A 638 2.21 -24.90 -23.32
N THR A 639 2.38 -23.76 -23.96
CA THR A 639 1.43 -23.19 -24.92
C THR A 639 0.93 -24.26 -25.90
N LEU A 640 -0.39 -24.52 -25.89
CA LEU A 640 -0.99 -25.61 -26.69
C LEU A 640 -1.87 -25.01 -27.79
N GLU A 641 -1.61 -25.44 -29.02
CA GLU A 641 -2.54 -25.19 -30.16
C GLU A 641 -3.81 -26.00 -29.97
N LEU A 642 -4.95 -25.30 -30.06
CA LEU A 642 -6.24 -25.94 -29.95
C LEU A 642 -6.64 -26.58 -31.29
N LYS A 643 -6.96 -27.88 -31.25
CA LYS A 643 -7.52 -28.62 -32.37
C LYS A 643 -9.04 -28.56 -32.44
N ASP A 644 -9.65 -28.41 -31.29
CA ASP A 644 -11.12 -28.36 -31.10
C ASP A 644 -11.56 -27.01 -30.57
N LYS A 645 -12.83 -26.64 -30.80
CA LYS A 645 -13.44 -25.43 -30.26
C LYS A 645 -13.84 -25.55 -28.79
N LYS A 646 -13.80 -26.74 -28.20
CA LYS A 646 -14.15 -27.02 -26.82
C LYS A 646 -12.89 -27.17 -25.96
N ILE A 647 -12.91 -26.51 -24.82
CA ILE A 647 -11.80 -26.49 -23.84
C ILE A 647 -12.35 -26.94 -22.50
N GLY A 648 -11.79 -28.01 -21.93
CA GLY A 648 -12.03 -28.38 -20.52
C GLY A 648 -11.33 -27.42 -19.60
N VAL A 649 -12.08 -26.76 -18.73
CA VAL A 649 -11.57 -25.89 -17.67
C VAL A 649 -11.76 -26.59 -16.35
N GLY A 650 -10.66 -26.91 -15.68
CA GLY A 650 -10.66 -27.67 -14.42
C GLY A 650 -11.40 -26.96 -13.27
N PRO A 651 -11.66 -27.65 -12.17
CA PRO A 651 -12.32 -27.05 -11.01
C PRO A 651 -11.49 -25.90 -10.42
N HIS A 652 -12.16 -24.84 -10.01
CA HIS A 652 -11.56 -23.64 -9.43
C HIS A 652 -10.37 -23.12 -10.24
N SER A 653 -10.52 -23.02 -11.56
CA SER A 653 -9.44 -22.64 -12.46
C SER A 653 -9.88 -21.72 -13.58
N ALA A 654 -8.91 -21.12 -14.23
CA ALA A 654 -9.09 -20.22 -15.36
C ALA A 654 -8.13 -20.59 -16.50
N VAL A 655 -8.56 -20.35 -17.74
CA VAL A 655 -7.77 -20.55 -18.93
C VAL A 655 -7.77 -19.29 -19.77
N LEU A 656 -6.61 -18.78 -20.17
CA LEU A 656 -6.46 -17.69 -21.12
C LEU A 656 -6.12 -18.21 -22.49
N VAL A 657 -6.96 -17.85 -23.47
CA VAL A 657 -6.82 -18.27 -24.87
C VAL A 657 -6.55 -17.05 -25.74
N TYR A 658 -5.62 -17.18 -26.66
CA TYR A 658 -5.30 -16.18 -27.67
C TYR A 658 -5.73 -16.64 -29.05
N SER A 659 -6.33 -15.74 -29.82
CA SER A 659 -6.60 -15.89 -31.25
C SER A 659 -6.21 -14.61 -31.98
N LYS A 660 -5.89 -14.75 -33.26
CA LYS A 660 -5.54 -13.63 -34.13
C LYS A 660 -6.43 -13.64 -35.37
N LEU A 661 -6.95 -12.50 -35.71
CA LEU A 661 -7.67 -12.30 -36.97
C LEU A 661 -6.83 -11.42 -37.88
N ASP A 662 -6.51 -11.94 -39.05
CA ASP A 662 -5.80 -11.18 -40.08
C ASP A 662 -6.73 -10.17 -40.76
N PRO A 663 -6.20 -9.05 -41.25
CA PRO A 663 -7.00 -8.10 -42.00
C PRO A 663 -7.58 -8.75 -43.24
N PRO A 664 -8.80 -8.36 -43.68
CA PRO A 664 -9.35 -8.85 -44.93
C PRO A 664 -8.36 -8.59 -46.07
N VAL A 665 -8.09 -9.62 -46.84
CA VAL A 665 -7.28 -9.50 -48.08
C VAL A 665 -8.00 -8.49 -48.97
N GLN A 666 -7.34 -7.36 -49.24
CA GLN A 666 -7.87 -6.31 -50.12
C GLN A 666 -7.94 -6.77 -51.58
#